data_61338a46bff391c5aa9a7ee860632a0f
#
_entry.id   61338a46bff391c5aa9a7ee860632a0f
#
_cell.length_a   1.000
_cell.length_b   1.000
_cell.length_c   1.000
_cell.angle_alpha   90.00
_cell.angle_beta   90.00
_cell.angle_gamma   90.00
#
_symmetry.space_group_name_H-M   'P 1'
#
loop_
_entity.id
_entity.type
_entity.pdbx_description
1 polymer ?
#
loop_
_entity_poly.entity_id
_entity_poly.type
_entity_poly.pdbx_seq_one_letter_code
_entity_poly.pdbx_strand_id
1 'polypeptide(L)'
;MNFPRLRQALIAAALAVCGAAATAADPVSTVGSTTETNGLQRNGRFVVRTPSILRPGMQQQVPPNPLAAIAQYDHILEIPTSAANRAEALRRGADLRVQLADVDGEPNLPVLRKAIAMYQALLREAPDYPLNDRALYQLARAQQAVGEVDAAIASLQQLGAGYPYSFRAPDGLFRAGELLFQRNRFAEAEAAYRQVLAQGPSTPYFEPVQYKFGWALVRQGKYAEALTPFFAILDRELPPGTLDDPAPALAALKPAQAEVVRDVLKVAGRSLAALGGGSSLNSRFQQAGSEPRYATLLYSALAGQLLDQQHYTEAAEASLAFVARHPQHPLAPAFETRAMAAYQQGGFTDLLVAAKAGYVERYSPGSRYWGAATPSAEVLAALKGNLGDLARHHHARAQARPATEAEARKADFAAAAGWYGRSLSLFPDDPDAAQVALLQADALFDGGQIEAAARQYERAAYELPGSQTSAQSPATALAAVQAWQRLAADSRDAARSAALRESVRASLRLADQFPAHPQWATSLTRAAGDLLSLGDAEAAFTVASRVLAARPPAAPELRREMLGVVADARYRQQQYAAAESAYGDLLKLLPAEDPQRQPVTDRLARAIYEQAVVARDGGDLKAAALAFQRVGTVAPEAEIRAAADYDAASAWVELKDWRNAARSLEAFRSRHPAHPLALDAEKKLAVVYGNDQQPARAAAVYAQLAEREPLAPDLRREALWLAAQDYQKAGDSRSAAAQFERYAERYPQPLDRAQEARRSLAEIARLQLRDPARQQFWLQAIIDADGPDSARAADTPARRIAAQASLELGQAGAARAALLRLGLPLEASLAMRRKAIEAAVQLLDRAATYGYAEVTTAATHELATVWRDFGRAILQSDRPGGLSTDAREQYQLLLEEQANTFDEKAMKAYEANLAYLRQGVWNDWVRKSSLALSEIAPARYGKNVRLEDRYDAIH
;
A
#
# COMPACT_ATOMS: atom_id res chain seq x y z
N MET A 1 23.02 -11.99 28.94
CA MET A 1 21.92 -13.00 28.86
C MET A 1 22.55 -14.34 28.60
N ASN A 2 22.28 -15.31 29.48
CA ASN A 2 22.92 -16.63 29.49
C ASN A 2 22.48 -17.43 28.25
N PHE A 3 23.45 -17.86 27.47
CA PHE A 3 23.31 -18.68 26.26
C PHE A 3 22.48 -19.99 26.42
N PRO A 4 22.37 -20.66 27.56
CA PRO A 4 21.59 -21.90 27.70
C PRO A 4 20.08 -21.71 27.53
N ARG A 5 19.50 -20.58 27.91
CA ARG A 5 18.06 -20.35 27.81
C ARG A 5 17.62 -20.02 26.39
N LEU A 6 18.51 -19.40 25.58
CA LEU A 6 18.26 -19.12 24.18
C LEU A 6 18.24 -20.43 23.35
N ARG A 7 19.08 -21.40 23.70
CA ARG A 7 19.17 -22.69 23.02
C ARG A 7 17.90 -23.56 23.22
N GLN A 8 17.26 -23.49 24.38
CA GLN A 8 16.01 -24.25 24.63
C GLN A 8 14.79 -23.62 23.93
N ALA A 9 14.75 -22.29 23.81
CA ALA A 9 13.68 -21.59 23.07
C ALA A 9 13.81 -21.79 21.57
N LEU A 10 15.05 -21.88 21.05
CA LEU A 10 15.32 -22.08 19.63
C LEU A 10 15.09 -23.52 19.18
N ILE A 11 15.32 -24.51 20.05
CA ILE A 11 15.03 -25.91 19.75
C ILE A 11 13.51 -26.18 19.75
N ALA A 12 12.76 -25.51 20.61
CA ALA A 12 11.30 -25.62 20.61
C ALA A 12 10.65 -24.96 19.36
N ALA A 13 11.24 -23.89 18.84
CA ALA A 13 10.79 -23.26 17.61
C ALA A 13 11.17 -24.06 16.35
N ALA A 14 12.33 -24.71 16.33
CA ALA A 14 12.77 -25.56 15.21
C ALA A 14 11.91 -26.84 15.08
N LEU A 15 11.47 -27.41 16.20
CA LEU A 15 10.57 -28.59 16.19
C LEU A 15 9.13 -28.27 15.76
N ALA A 16 8.69 -27.03 15.96
CA ALA A 16 7.37 -26.58 15.49
C ALA A 16 7.34 -26.25 13.98
N VAL A 17 8.49 -25.92 13.37
CA VAL A 17 8.59 -25.62 11.92
C VAL A 17 8.85 -26.86 11.07
N CYS A 18 9.45 -27.92 11.64
CA CYS A 18 9.63 -29.21 10.95
C CYS A 18 8.37 -30.08 10.93
N GLY A 19 7.33 -29.75 11.70
CA GLY A 19 6.07 -30.49 11.72
C GLY A 19 5.05 -30.06 10.65
N ALA A 20 5.29 -28.99 9.92
CA ALA A 20 4.35 -28.42 8.97
C ALA A 20 4.78 -28.51 7.48
N ALA A 21 5.93 -29.11 7.17
CA ALA A 21 6.47 -29.19 5.82
C ALA A 21 6.43 -30.60 5.20
N ALA A 22 5.66 -31.51 5.74
CA ALA A 22 5.56 -32.89 5.24
C ALA A 22 4.11 -33.34 5.05
N THR A 23 3.26 -32.51 4.43
CA THR A 23 2.00 -32.95 3.86
C THR A 23 1.57 -32.04 2.70
N ALA A 24 2.37 -32.05 1.64
CA ALA A 24 1.91 -31.68 0.32
C ALA A 24 2.33 -32.80 -0.65
N ALA A 25 1.98 -34.03 -0.27
CA ALA A 25 1.79 -35.09 -1.24
C ALA A 25 0.33 -34.97 -1.67
N ASP A 26 0.11 -34.78 -2.97
CA ASP A 26 -1.21 -34.88 -3.57
C ASP A 26 -1.96 -36.08 -2.98
N PRO A 27 -3.21 -35.90 -2.54
CA PRO A 27 -4.02 -37.05 -2.22
C PRO A 27 -4.27 -37.77 -3.53
N VAL A 28 -3.47 -38.80 -3.78
CA VAL A 28 -3.89 -39.85 -4.69
C VAL A 28 -5.17 -40.39 -4.03
N SER A 29 -6.32 -40.02 -4.58
CA SER A 29 -7.55 -40.66 -4.22
C SER A 29 -7.42 -42.13 -4.60
N THR A 30 -6.97 -42.92 -3.66
CA THR A 30 -7.26 -44.35 -3.68
C THR A 30 -8.77 -44.47 -3.70
N VAL A 31 -9.34 -44.64 -4.87
CA VAL A 31 -10.64 -45.22 -4.99
C VAL A 31 -10.53 -46.57 -4.33
N GLY A 32 -10.78 -46.62 -3.06
CA GLY A 32 -10.93 -47.86 -2.35
C GLY A 32 -12.07 -48.64 -3.02
N SER A 33 -11.75 -49.78 -3.48
CA SER A 33 -12.76 -50.77 -3.89
C SER A 33 -13.52 -51.22 -2.67
N THR A 34 -14.42 -50.41 -2.17
CA THR A 34 -15.51 -50.88 -1.35
C THR A 34 -16.57 -51.36 -2.31
N THR A 35 -16.58 -52.64 -2.56
CA THR A 35 -17.76 -53.34 -3.05
C THR A 35 -18.84 -53.28 -1.97
N GLU A 36 -19.45 -52.14 -1.77
CA GLU A 36 -20.79 -52.07 -1.22
C GLU A 36 -21.73 -52.12 -2.38
N THR A 37 -22.24 -53.32 -2.57
CA THR A 37 -23.48 -53.59 -3.32
C THR A 37 -24.62 -52.93 -2.61
N ASN A 38 -24.82 -51.66 -2.80
CA ASN A 38 -26.09 -51.02 -2.49
C ASN A 38 -27.01 -51.14 -3.67
N GLY A 39 -27.98 -52.01 -3.49
CA GLY A 39 -28.97 -52.32 -4.45
C GLY A 39 -29.72 -51.11 -4.98
N LEU A 40 -29.58 -50.86 -6.24
CA LEU A 40 -30.56 -50.12 -7.00
C LEU A 40 -31.74 -51.03 -7.32
N GLN A 41 -32.75 -50.96 -6.48
CA GLN A 41 -34.07 -51.45 -6.84
C GLN A 41 -34.55 -50.58 -8.00
N ARG A 42 -34.51 -51.16 -9.21
CA ARG A 42 -35.37 -50.73 -10.30
C ARG A 42 -36.13 -51.96 -10.81
N ASN A 43 -37.44 -51.90 -10.65
CA ASN A 43 -38.41 -52.82 -11.20
C ASN A 43 -38.18 -52.99 -12.71
N GLY A 44 -37.77 -54.15 -13.10
CA GLY A 44 -37.60 -54.52 -14.49
C GLY A 44 -37.16 -55.97 -14.58
N ARG A 45 -38.07 -56.91 -14.51
CA ARG A 45 -37.84 -58.32 -14.69
C ARG A 45 -37.19 -58.61 -16.04
N PHE A 46 -35.97 -59.15 -16.05
CA PHE A 46 -35.51 -60.07 -17.09
C PHE A 46 -35.22 -61.41 -16.41
N VAL A 47 -36.13 -62.26 -16.53
CA VAL A 47 -35.93 -63.67 -16.17
C VAL A 47 -35.37 -64.39 -17.37
N VAL A 48 -34.06 -64.62 -17.38
CA VAL A 48 -33.43 -65.58 -18.28
C VAL A 48 -33.64 -66.95 -17.63
N ARG A 49 -34.65 -67.66 -18.08
CA ARG A 49 -34.80 -69.10 -17.78
C ARG A 49 -33.76 -69.87 -18.59
N THR A 50 -32.70 -70.34 -17.95
CA THR A 50 -31.94 -71.50 -18.42
C THR A 50 -32.76 -72.75 -18.07
N PRO A 51 -32.91 -73.67 -18.99
CA PRO A 51 -33.65 -74.94 -18.67
C PRO A 51 -32.68 -75.81 -17.84
N SER A 52 -32.95 -75.96 -16.59
CA SER A 52 -32.38 -76.94 -15.70
C SER A 52 -33.04 -78.26 -15.91
N ILE A 53 -32.36 -79.20 -16.58
CA ILE A 53 -32.68 -80.59 -16.51
C ILE A 53 -32.27 -81.15 -15.18
N LEU A 54 -33.16 -81.05 -14.19
CA LEU A 54 -32.93 -81.67 -12.92
C LEU A 54 -33.63 -83.07 -12.95
N ARG A 55 -32.76 -84.09 -12.85
CA ARG A 55 -33.28 -85.46 -12.46
C ARG A 55 -33.57 -85.45 -10.98
N PRO A 56 -34.71 -85.93 -10.53
CA PRO A 56 -35.04 -85.98 -9.12
C PRO A 56 -34.35 -87.22 -8.53
N GLY A 57 -33.53 -87.05 -7.55
CA GLY A 57 -32.98 -88.09 -6.75
C GLY A 57 -31.66 -87.73 -6.10
N MET A 58 -31.72 -87.51 -4.76
CA MET A 58 -30.57 -87.36 -3.82
C MET A 58 -29.75 -86.11 -3.96
N GLN A 59 -30.24 -85.04 -3.32
CA GLN A 59 -29.37 -84.02 -2.78
C GLN A 59 -29.29 -84.12 -1.25
N GLN A 60 -28.39 -85.00 -0.72
CA GLN A 60 -27.74 -84.59 0.51
C GLN A 60 -26.91 -83.35 0.23
N GLN A 61 -27.34 -82.23 0.78
CA GLN A 61 -26.50 -81.05 0.83
C GLN A 61 -25.35 -81.32 1.75
N VAL A 62 -24.28 -81.84 1.24
CA VAL A 62 -23.00 -81.86 1.92
C VAL A 62 -22.58 -80.39 2.07
N PRO A 63 -22.36 -79.92 3.29
CA PRO A 63 -21.85 -78.52 3.43
C PRO A 63 -20.58 -78.38 2.58
N PRO A 64 -20.43 -77.29 1.85
CA PRO A 64 -19.27 -77.09 0.99
C PRO A 64 -18.00 -77.10 1.83
N ASN A 65 -17.23 -78.18 1.67
CA ASN A 65 -15.89 -78.28 2.23
C ASN A 65 -14.86 -77.94 1.13
N PRO A 66 -14.43 -76.69 1.03
CA PRO A 66 -13.51 -76.30 -0.02
C PRO A 66 -12.14 -77.01 0.06
N LEU A 67 -11.71 -77.39 1.26
CA LEU A 67 -10.46 -78.14 1.46
C LEU A 67 -10.55 -79.56 0.92
N ALA A 68 -11.66 -80.27 1.16
CA ALA A 68 -11.89 -81.61 0.61
C ALA A 68 -12.01 -81.55 -0.93
N ALA A 69 -12.67 -80.51 -1.47
CA ALA A 69 -12.77 -80.35 -2.91
C ALA A 69 -11.39 -80.03 -3.52
N ILE A 70 -10.55 -79.22 -2.88
CA ILE A 70 -9.18 -78.96 -3.29
C ILE A 70 -8.36 -80.23 -3.31
N ALA A 71 -8.45 -81.09 -2.29
CA ALA A 71 -7.77 -82.41 -2.25
C ALA A 71 -8.21 -83.34 -3.39
N GLN A 72 -9.48 -83.30 -3.73
CA GLN A 72 -10.00 -84.05 -4.91
C GLN A 72 -9.41 -83.55 -6.25
N TYR A 73 -9.37 -82.24 -6.44
CA TYR A 73 -8.77 -81.70 -7.67
C TYR A 73 -7.26 -81.96 -7.72
N ASP A 74 -6.54 -81.91 -6.61
CA ASP A 74 -5.13 -82.31 -6.57
C ASP A 74 -4.92 -83.76 -6.93
N HIS A 75 -5.79 -84.68 -6.42
CA HIS A 75 -5.74 -86.08 -6.75
C HIS A 75 -6.05 -86.38 -8.25
N ILE A 76 -7.00 -85.59 -8.85
CA ILE A 76 -7.27 -85.70 -10.27
C ILE A 76 -6.02 -85.30 -11.09
N LEU A 77 -5.20 -84.38 -10.64
CA LEU A 77 -3.96 -83.97 -11.30
C LEU A 77 -2.83 -84.96 -11.17
N GLU A 78 -2.87 -85.88 -10.22
CA GLU A 78 -1.83 -86.94 -9.99
C GLU A 78 -2.13 -88.20 -10.79
N ILE A 79 -3.34 -88.46 -11.24
CA ILE A 79 -3.76 -89.56 -12.00
C ILE A 79 -3.82 -89.32 -13.51
N PRO A 80 -3.62 -90.36 -14.38
CA PRO A 80 -3.83 -90.20 -15.80
C PRO A 80 -5.30 -89.83 -16.13
N THR A 81 -5.49 -88.60 -16.64
CA THR A 81 -6.81 -88.11 -16.98
C THR A 81 -6.80 -87.38 -18.35
N SER A 82 -7.99 -87.18 -18.91
CA SER A 82 -8.09 -86.51 -20.20
C SER A 82 -7.64 -85.04 -20.07
N ALA A 83 -7.14 -84.48 -21.16
CA ALA A 83 -6.71 -83.09 -21.21
C ALA A 83 -7.83 -82.11 -20.75
N ALA A 84 -9.09 -82.37 -21.08
CA ALA A 84 -10.23 -81.58 -20.68
C ALA A 84 -10.48 -81.58 -19.16
N ASN A 85 -10.45 -82.82 -18.57
CA ASN A 85 -10.63 -82.98 -17.13
C ASN A 85 -9.44 -82.37 -16.32
N ARG A 86 -8.23 -82.49 -16.86
CA ARG A 86 -7.03 -81.95 -16.28
C ARG A 86 -7.10 -80.38 -16.28
N ALA A 87 -7.51 -79.82 -17.40
CA ALA A 87 -7.73 -78.38 -17.50
C ALA A 87 -8.79 -77.90 -16.54
N GLU A 88 -9.92 -78.59 -16.41
CA GLU A 88 -10.98 -78.23 -15.46
C GLU A 88 -10.56 -78.37 -13.98
N ALA A 89 -9.76 -79.42 -13.69
CA ALA A 89 -9.22 -79.63 -12.35
C ALA A 89 -8.23 -78.51 -11.96
N LEU A 90 -7.33 -78.19 -12.92
CA LEU A 90 -6.40 -77.03 -12.71
C LEU A 90 -7.16 -75.75 -12.45
N ARG A 91 -8.18 -75.49 -13.25
CA ARG A 91 -8.95 -74.23 -13.10
C ARG A 91 -9.74 -74.19 -11.76
N ARG A 92 -10.54 -75.24 -11.51
CA ARG A 92 -11.36 -75.28 -10.29
C ARG A 92 -10.57 -75.36 -9.01
N GLY A 93 -9.47 -76.16 -9.05
CA GLY A 93 -8.56 -76.27 -7.93
C GLY A 93 -7.88 -74.93 -7.61
N ALA A 94 -7.55 -74.18 -8.64
CA ALA A 94 -7.02 -72.81 -8.48
C ALA A 94 -8.12 -71.84 -7.99
N ASP A 95 -9.31 -71.84 -8.58
CA ASP A 95 -10.44 -70.96 -8.18
C ASP A 95 -10.78 -71.17 -6.69
N LEU A 96 -10.85 -72.41 -6.22
CA LEU A 96 -11.13 -72.70 -4.80
C LEU A 96 -10.01 -72.24 -3.87
N ARG A 97 -8.76 -72.35 -4.30
CA ARG A 97 -7.61 -71.80 -3.53
C ARG A 97 -7.66 -70.28 -3.42
N VAL A 98 -8.01 -69.61 -4.50
CA VAL A 98 -8.18 -68.16 -4.45
C VAL A 98 -9.33 -67.79 -3.49
N GLN A 99 -10.47 -68.49 -3.54
CA GLN A 99 -11.56 -68.30 -2.59
C GLN A 99 -11.20 -68.58 -1.15
N LEU A 100 -10.41 -69.62 -0.89
CA LEU A 100 -9.97 -70.00 0.46
C LEU A 100 -8.96 -68.96 1.01
N ALA A 101 -8.16 -68.36 0.17
CA ALA A 101 -7.19 -67.39 0.58
C ALA A 101 -7.82 -66.03 1.01
N ASP A 102 -9.09 -65.78 0.61
CA ASP A 102 -9.79 -64.51 0.90
C ASP A 102 -10.67 -64.60 2.20
N VAL A 103 -10.68 -65.71 2.93
CA VAL A 103 -11.67 -65.96 4.03
C VAL A 103 -11.33 -65.27 5.35
N ASP A 104 -10.08 -64.96 5.68
CA ASP A 104 -9.63 -64.47 6.98
C ASP A 104 -9.07 -63.03 6.94
N GLY A 105 -9.28 -62.23 5.89
CA GLY A 105 -8.88 -60.85 5.83
C GLY A 105 -7.37 -60.58 5.57
N GLU A 106 -6.52 -61.55 5.79
CA GLU A 106 -5.12 -61.53 5.31
C GLU A 106 -4.91 -62.64 4.23
N PRO A 107 -4.34 -62.30 3.07
CA PRO A 107 -4.15 -63.25 1.98
C PRO A 107 -3.17 -64.36 2.37
N ASN A 108 -3.64 -65.59 2.32
CA ASN A 108 -2.81 -66.78 2.53
C ASN A 108 -1.86 -66.97 1.33
N LEU A 109 -0.66 -66.39 1.40
CA LEU A 109 0.32 -66.36 0.30
C LEU A 109 0.73 -67.74 -0.20
N PRO A 110 1.01 -68.78 0.63
CA PRO A 110 1.27 -70.17 0.16
C PRO A 110 0.14 -70.74 -0.68
N VAL A 111 -1.10 -70.56 -0.29
CA VAL A 111 -2.28 -71.03 -1.02
C VAL A 111 -2.44 -70.33 -2.35
N LEU A 112 -2.25 -69.01 -2.35
CA LEU A 112 -2.29 -68.23 -3.59
C LEU A 112 -1.18 -68.61 -4.56
N ARG A 113 0.04 -68.84 -4.11
CA ARG A 113 1.16 -69.30 -4.98
C ARG A 113 0.85 -70.66 -5.66
N LYS A 114 0.21 -71.59 -4.94
CA LYS A 114 -0.26 -72.85 -5.55
C LYS A 114 -1.36 -72.58 -6.60
N ALA A 115 -2.28 -71.71 -6.35
CA ALA A 115 -3.32 -71.31 -7.31
C ALA A 115 -2.66 -70.70 -8.57
N ILE A 116 -1.67 -69.79 -8.39
CA ILE A 116 -0.90 -69.18 -9.48
C ILE A 116 -0.27 -70.29 -10.35
N ALA A 117 0.44 -71.23 -9.71
CA ALA A 117 1.11 -72.32 -10.46
C ALA A 117 0.12 -73.18 -11.25
N MET A 118 -1.06 -73.44 -10.69
CA MET A 118 -2.14 -74.20 -11.36
C MET A 118 -2.75 -73.43 -12.54
N TYR A 119 -3.01 -72.13 -12.41
CA TYR A 119 -3.48 -71.34 -13.56
C TYR A 119 -2.41 -71.26 -14.64
N GLN A 120 -1.15 -71.08 -14.29
CA GLN A 120 -0.03 -71.08 -15.24
C GLN A 120 0.12 -72.45 -15.94
N ALA A 121 -0.10 -73.55 -15.22
CA ALA A 121 -0.12 -74.90 -15.79
C ALA A 121 -1.27 -75.05 -16.79
N LEU A 122 -2.48 -74.61 -16.38
CA LEU A 122 -3.64 -74.64 -17.26
C LEU A 122 -3.40 -73.90 -18.59
N LEU A 123 -2.87 -72.71 -18.54
CA LEU A 123 -2.64 -71.86 -19.71
C LEU A 123 -1.58 -72.45 -20.64
N ARG A 124 -0.58 -73.16 -20.11
CA ARG A 124 0.43 -73.88 -20.90
C ARG A 124 -0.08 -75.19 -21.48
N GLU A 125 -0.80 -75.97 -20.69
CA GLU A 125 -1.21 -77.30 -21.03
C GLU A 125 -2.50 -77.34 -21.88
N ALA A 126 -3.35 -76.33 -21.76
CA ALA A 126 -4.61 -76.23 -22.47
C ALA A 126 -4.88 -74.79 -22.95
N PRO A 127 -4.08 -74.33 -23.98
CA PRO A 127 -4.22 -72.96 -24.49
C PRO A 127 -5.59 -72.66 -25.09
N ASP A 128 -6.29 -73.64 -25.57
CA ASP A 128 -7.64 -73.52 -26.18
C ASP A 128 -8.78 -73.78 -25.18
N TYR A 129 -8.51 -73.81 -23.88
CA TYR A 129 -9.55 -74.08 -22.90
C TYR A 129 -10.52 -72.91 -22.84
N PRO A 130 -11.87 -73.20 -22.97
CA PRO A 130 -12.87 -72.14 -23.16
C PRO A 130 -12.99 -71.06 -22.07
N LEU A 131 -12.46 -71.34 -20.86
CA LEU A 131 -12.51 -70.42 -19.71
C LEU A 131 -11.13 -69.85 -19.35
N ASN A 132 -10.20 -69.84 -20.28
CA ASN A 132 -8.88 -69.27 -20.08
C ASN A 132 -8.91 -67.76 -19.83
N ASP A 133 -9.94 -67.08 -20.34
CA ASP A 133 -10.18 -65.67 -20.01
C ASP A 133 -10.47 -65.51 -18.51
N ARG A 134 -11.25 -66.41 -17.92
CA ARG A 134 -11.53 -66.44 -16.46
C ARG A 134 -10.25 -66.83 -15.71
N ALA A 135 -9.51 -67.80 -16.19
CA ALA A 135 -8.27 -68.25 -15.54
C ALA A 135 -7.22 -67.13 -15.53
N LEU A 136 -7.01 -66.43 -16.64
CA LEU A 136 -6.10 -65.28 -16.72
C LEU A 136 -6.51 -64.16 -15.74
N TYR A 137 -7.78 -63.86 -15.67
CA TYR A 137 -8.29 -62.82 -14.74
C TYR A 137 -8.05 -63.20 -13.28
N GLN A 138 -8.34 -64.45 -12.87
CA GLN A 138 -8.08 -64.91 -11.53
C GLN A 138 -6.60 -65.08 -11.21
N LEU A 139 -5.81 -65.54 -12.18
CA LEU A 139 -4.34 -65.57 -12.09
C LEU A 139 -3.79 -64.20 -11.75
N ALA A 140 -4.20 -63.20 -12.49
CA ALA A 140 -3.75 -61.84 -12.24
C ALA A 140 -4.10 -61.31 -10.85
N ARG A 141 -5.34 -61.58 -10.40
CA ARG A 141 -5.78 -61.22 -9.02
C ARG A 141 -4.90 -61.93 -7.96
N ALA A 142 -4.64 -63.21 -8.14
CA ALA A 142 -3.78 -63.96 -7.23
C ALA A 142 -2.33 -63.46 -7.25
N GLN A 143 -1.77 -63.16 -8.42
CA GLN A 143 -0.43 -62.55 -8.59
C GLN A 143 -0.35 -61.19 -7.92
N GLN A 144 -1.39 -60.34 -8.08
CA GLN A 144 -1.47 -59.06 -7.38
C GLN A 144 -1.46 -59.23 -5.86
N ALA A 145 -2.24 -60.17 -5.35
CA ALA A 145 -2.35 -60.44 -3.92
C ALA A 145 -1.06 -60.96 -3.29
N VAL A 146 -0.23 -61.66 -4.03
CA VAL A 146 1.11 -62.12 -3.56
C VAL A 146 2.20 -61.10 -3.85
N GLY A 147 1.90 -59.93 -4.44
CA GLY A 147 2.85 -58.87 -4.73
C GLY A 147 3.59 -59.03 -6.07
N GLU A 148 3.25 -60.01 -6.90
CA GLU A 148 3.82 -60.25 -8.23
C GLU A 148 3.16 -59.34 -9.28
N VAL A 149 3.26 -58.04 -9.09
CA VAL A 149 2.49 -57.02 -9.84
C VAL A 149 2.81 -57.07 -11.35
N ASP A 150 4.08 -57.25 -11.73
CA ASP A 150 4.45 -57.31 -13.15
C ASP A 150 3.91 -58.57 -13.85
N ALA A 151 3.87 -59.73 -13.14
CA ALA A 151 3.23 -60.92 -13.63
C ALA A 151 1.69 -60.73 -13.77
N ALA A 152 1.07 -60.06 -12.79
CA ALA A 152 -0.36 -59.76 -12.87
C ALA A 152 -0.67 -58.85 -14.07
N ILE A 153 0.15 -57.83 -14.31
CA ILE A 153 0.01 -56.97 -15.50
C ILE A 153 0.08 -57.80 -16.76
N ALA A 154 1.12 -58.66 -16.89
CA ALA A 154 1.28 -59.54 -18.06
C ALA A 154 0.06 -60.45 -18.29
N SER A 155 -0.48 -61.06 -17.22
CA SER A 155 -1.67 -61.92 -17.30
C SER A 155 -2.90 -61.10 -17.72
N LEU A 156 -3.06 -59.88 -17.24
CA LEU A 156 -4.18 -59.03 -17.65
C LEU A 156 -4.05 -58.51 -19.09
N GLN A 157 -2.83 -58.22 -19.53
CA GLN A 157 -2.56 -57.85 -20.92
C GLN A 157 -2.79 -59.05 -21.87
N GLN A 158 -2.38 -60.26 -21.45
CA GLN A 158 -2.67 -61.48 -22.18
C GLN A 158 -4.19 -61.77 -22.30
N LEU A 159 -4.95 -61.50 -21.23
CA LEU A 159 -6.41 -61.54 -21.26
C LEU A 159 -6.98 -60.56 -22.32
N GLY A 160 -6.53 -59.29 -22.29
CA GLY A 160 -6.99 -58.26 -23.24
C GLY A 160 -6.65 -58.59 -24.69
N ALA A 161 -5.45 -59.09 -24.94
CA ALA A 161 -4.99 -59.44 -26.29
C ALA A 161 -5.56 -60.75 -26.81
N GLY A 162 -5.64 -61.79 -25.97
CA GLY A 162 -6.08 -63.12 -26.37
C GLY A 162 -7.61 -63.32 -26.37
N TYR A 163 -8.29 -62.56 -25.55
CA TYR A 163 -9.75 -62.67 -25.34
C TYR A 163 -10.47 -61.33 -25.39
N PRO A 164 -10.36 -60.55 -26.46
CA PRO A 164 -10.86 -59.16 -26.53
C PRO A 164 -12.41 -59.09 -26.43
N TYR A 165 -13.11 -60.15 -26.72
CA TYR A 165 -14.59 -60.22 -26.59
C TYR A 165 -15.04 -60.80 -25.26
N SER A 166 -14.14 -61.21 -24.38
CA SER A 166 -14.52 -61.58 -23.01
C SER A 166 -15.08 -60.39 -22.24
N PHE A 167 -16.18 -60.62 -21.52
CA PHE A 167 -16.74 -59.60 -20.65
C PHE A 167 -15.78 -59.18 -19.52
N ARG A 168 -14.71 -59.97 -19.27
CA ARG A 168 -13.64 -59.64 -18.31
C ARG A 168 -12.53 -58.80 -18.90
N ALA A 169 -12.42 -58.75 -20.23
CA ALA A 169 -11.35 -58.01 -20.86
C ALA A 169 -11.36 -56.50 -20.50
N PRO A 170 -12.48 -55.83 -20.50
CA PRO A 170 -12.52 -54.44 -20.08
C PRO A 170 -12.03 -54.18 -18.63
N ASP A 171 -12.49 -55.01 -17.70
CA ASP A 171 -12.06 -54.95 -16.30
C ASP A 171 -10.56 -55.30 -16.16
N GLY A 172 -10.15 -56.38 -16.85
CA GLY A 172 -8.75 -56.80 -16.85
C GLY A 172 -7.81 -55.72 -17.39
N LEU A 173 -8.16 -55.15 -18.53
CA LEU A 173 -7.35 -54.08 -19.13
C LEU A 173 -7.38 -52.78 -18.26
N PHE A 174 -8.53 -52.49 -17.65
CA PHE A 174 -8.59 -51.36 -16.70
C PHE A 174 -7.66 -51.58 -15.52
N ARG A 175 -7.72 -52.79 -14.88
CA ARG A 175 -6.83 -53.14 -13.76
C ARG A 175 -5.36 -53.14 -14.18
N ALA A 176 -5.03 -53.66 -15.36
CA ALA A 176 -3.67 -53.58 -15.91
C ALA A 176 -3.23 -52.16 -16.05
N GLY A 177 -4.08 -51.26 -16.58
CA GLY A 177 -3.83 -49.83 -16.66
C GLY A 177 -3.59 -49.18 -15.31
N GLU A 178 -4.40 -49.50 -14.27
CA GLU A 178 -4.20 -49.00 -12.92
C GLU A 178 -2.86 -49.44 -12.29
N LEU A 179 -2.54 -50.75 -12.43
CA LEU A 179 -1.26 -51.27 -11.92
C LEU A 179 -0.05 -50.67 -12.63
N LEU A 180 -0.14 -50.50 -13.94
CA LEU A 180 0.88 -49.87 -14.76
C LEU A 180 1.03 -48.38 -14.39
N PHE A 181 -0.08 -47.68 -14.16
CA PHE A 181 -0.12 -46.28 -13.73
C PHE A 181 0.57 -46.10 -12.37
N GLN A 182 0.23 -46.95 -11.39
CA GLN A 182 0.87 -46.96 -10.07
C GLN A 182 2.39 -47.21 -10.12
N ARG A 183 2.83 -47.97 -11.12
CA ARG A 183 4.25 -48.26 -11.39
C ARG A 183 4.94 -47.20 -12.23
N ASN A 184 4.30 -46.08 -12.52
CA ASN A 184 4.77 -45.01 -13.41
C ASN A 184 5.08 -45.47 -14.86
N ARG A 185 4.54 -46.63 -15.30
CA ARG A 185 4.64 -47.14 -16.68
C ARG A 185 3.51 -46.54 -17.53
N PHE A 186 3.52 -45.22 -17.65
CA PHE A 186 2.38 -44.45 -18.18
C PHE A 186 2.09 -44.75 -19.65
N ALA A 187 3.09 -45.00 -20.47
CA ALA A 187 2.89 -45.36 -21.89
C ALA A 187 2.17 -46.69 -22.07
N GLU A 188 2.48 -47.64 -21.21
CA GLU A 188 1.81 -48.95 -21.23
C GLU A 188 0.41 -48.89 -20.61
N ALA A 189 0.25 -48.11 -19.56
CA ALA A 189 -1.08 -47.78 -19.00
C ALA A 189 -1.98 -47.12 -20.04
N GLU A 190 -1.46 -46.15 -20.79
CA GLU A 190 -2.14 -45.55 -21.94
C GLU A 190 -2.61 -46.59 -22.95
N ALA A 191 -1.75 -47.50 -23.33
CA ALA A 191 -2.07 -48.55 -24.30
C ALA A 191 -3.19 -49.46 -23.77
N ALA A 192 -3.18 -49.84 -22.48
CA ALA A 192 -4.20 -50.66 -21.86
C ALA A 192 -5.55 -49.88 -21.79
N TYR A 193 -5.54 -48.66 -21.38
CA TYR A 193 -6.72 -47.81 -21.33
C TYR A 193 -7.32 -47.56 -22.71
N ARG A 194 -6.48 -47.33 -23.73
CA ARG A 194 -6.92 -47.18 -25.13
C ARG A 194 -7.68 -48.40 -25.65
N GLN A 195 -7.26 -49.61 -25.26
CA GLN A 195 -7.97 -50.81 -25.62
C GLN A 195 -9.34 -50.92 -24.97
N VAL A 196 -9.49 -50.46 -23.71
CA VAL A 196 -10.81 -50.40 -23.06
C VAL A 196 -11.70 -49.37 -23.77
N LEU A 197 -11.18 -48.19 -24.06
CA LEU A 197 -11.92 -47.14 -24.76
C LEU A 197 -12.35 -47.57 -26.19
N ALA A 198 -11.57 -48.38 -26.88
CA ALA A 198 -11.88 -48.88 -28.20
C ALA A 198 -13.10 -49.81 -28.21
N GLN A 199 -13.49 -50.37 -27.06
CA GLN A 199 -14.72 -51.17 -26.93
C GLN A 199 -16.02 -50.32 -26.86
N GLY A 200 -15.86 -49.01 -26.78
CA GLY A 200 -16.97 -48.08 -26.82
C GLY A 200 -17.65 -47.79 -25.47
N PRO A 201 -18.60 -46.87 -25.46
CA PRO A 201 -19.26 -46.35 -24.24
C PRO A 201 -20.18 -47.36 -23.55
N SER A 202 -20.45 -48.53 -24.13
CA SER A 202 -21.27 -49.57 -23.51
C SER A 202 -20.55 -50.35 -22.39
N THR A 203 -19.19 -50.21 -22.28
CA THR A 203 -18.48 -50.82 -21.16
C THR A 203 -18.62 -50.00 -19.88
N PRO A 204 -18.87 -50.64 -18.71
CA PRO A 204 -18.99 -49.94 -17.44
C PRO A 204 -17.68 -49.22 -17.01
N TYR A 205 -16.57 -49.58 -17.64
CA TYR A 205 -15.25 -48.97 -17.35
C TYR A 205 -14.94 -47.77 -18.25
N PHE A 206 -15.79 -47.42 -19.21
CA PHE A 206 -15.53 -46.37 -20.18
C PHE A 206 -15.22 -45.01 -19.51
N GLU A 207 -16.07 -44.61 -18.64
CA GLU A 207 -15.95 -43.30 -17.94
C GLU A 207 -14.71 -43.23 -17.04
N PRO A 208 -14.47 -44.16 -16.10
CA PRO A 208 -13.28 -44.12 -15.26
C PRO A 208 -11.99 -44.27 -16.08
N VAL A 209 -12.02 -45.08 -17.16
CA VAL A 209 -10.87 -45.25 -18.03
C VAL A 209 -10.58 -43.98 -18.85
N GLN A 210 -11.61 -43.29 -19.30
CA GLN A 210 -11.44 -42.04 -20.02
C GLN A 210 -10.70 -41.01 -19.17
N TYR A 211 -11.02 -40.91 -17.91
CA TYR A 211 -10.33 -40.04 -16.96
C TYR A 211 -8.88 -40.50 -16.71
N LYS A 212 -8.66 -41.81 -16.46
CA LYS A 212 -7.32 -42.35 -16.22
C LYS A 212 -6.42 -42.29 -17.46
N PHE A 213 -7.00 -42.49 -18.65
CA PHE A 213 -6.30 -42.34 -19.93
C PHE A 213 -5.79 -40.89 -20.10
N GLY A 214 -6.63 -39.91 -19.80
CA GLY A 214 -6.21 -38.48 -19.77
C GLY A 214 -5.02 -38.26 -18.85
N TRP A 215 -5.08 -38.82 -17.64
CA TRP A 215 -3.97 -38.72 -16.69
C TRP A 215 -2.71 -39.47 -17.16
N ALA A 216 -2.82 -40.62 -17.79
CA ALA A 216 -1.66 -41.34 -18.34
C ALA A 216 -0.96 -40.51 -19.42
N LEU A 217 -1.70 -39.78 -20.24
CA LEU A 217 -1.17 -38.84 -21.21
C LEU A 217 -0.46 -37.66 -20.57
N VAL A 218 -1.09 -37.08 -19.54
CA VAL A 218 -0.51 -35.93 -18.76
C VAL A 218 0.82 -36.35 -18.12
N ARG A 219 0.87 -37.53 -17.51
CA ARG A 219 2.11 -38.05 -16.87
C ARG A 219 3.25 -38.29 -17.84
N GLN A 220 2.93 -38.47 -19.13
CA GLN A 220 3.90 -38.62 -20.23
C GLN A 220 4.27 -37.27 -20.88
N GLY A 221 3.67 -36.16 -20.45
CA GLY A 221 3.86 -34.85 -21.10
C GLY A 221 3.07 -34.69 -22.42
N LYS A 222 2.21 -35.63 -22.77
CA LYS A 222 1.35 -35.58 -23.99
C LYS A 222 0.09 -34.71 -23.72
N TYR A 223 0.35 -33.47 -23.32
CA TYR A 223 -0.72 -32.55 -22.85
C TYR A 223 -1.78 -32.27 -23.92
N ALA A 224 -1.35 -32.18 -25.20
CA ALA A 224 -2.27 -31.90 -26.30
C ALA A 224 -3.27 -33.05 -26.54
N GLU A 225 -2.81 -34.27 -26.42
CA GLU A 225 -3.63 -35.46 -26.59
C GLU A 225 -4.52 -35.69 -25.38
N ALA A 226 -4.03 -35.36 -24.18
CA ALA A 226 -4.78 -35.47 -22.92
C ALA A 226 -6.03 -34.58 -22.86
N LEU A 227 -6.04 -33.45 -23.56
CA LEU A 227 -7.21 -32.59 -23.62
C LEU A 227 -8.44 -33.27 -24.25
N THR A 228 -8.24 -34.16 -25.23
CA THR A 228 -9.34 -34.83 -25.91
C THR A 228 -10.23 -35.66 -24.97
N PRO A 229 -9.70 -36.61 -24.16
CA PRO A 229 -10.52 -37.35 -23.21
C PRO A 229 -11.13 -36.45 -22.10
N PHE A 230 -10.41 -35.40 -21.64
CA PHE A 230 -10.93 -34.49 -20.64
C PHE A 230 -12.07 -33.61 -21.19
N PHE A 231 -11.98 -33.13 -22.41
CA PHE A 231 -13.06 -32.41 -23.06
C PHE A 231 -14.30 -33.33 -23.26
N ALA A 232 -14.10 -34.56 -23.65
CA ALA A 232 -15.24 -35.50 -23.75
C ALA A 232 -15.91 -35.76 -22.40
N ILE A 233 -15.18 -35.74 -21.28
CA ILE A 233 -15.77 -35.80 -19.94
C ILE A 233 -16.56 -34.52 -19.67
N LEU A 234 -16.01 -33.33 -19.95
CA LEU A 234 -16.72 -32.06 -19.75
C LEU A 234 -17.99 -31.98 -20.63
N ASP A 235 -17.93 -32.48 -21.85
CA ASP A 235 -19.09 -32.58 -22.75
C ASP A 235 -20.24 -33.42 -22.17
N ARG A 236 -19.92 -34.46 -21.43
CA ARG A 236 -20.90 -35.35 -20.79
C ARG A 236 -21.43 -34.79 -19.49
N GLU A 237 -20.53 -34.27 -18.62
CA GLU A 237 -20.92 -33.91 -17.27
C GLU A 237 -21.59 -32.52 -17.19
N LEU A 238 -21.22 -31.63 -18.11
CA LEU A 238 -21.82 -30.28 -18.13
C LEU A 238 -23.17 -30.27 -18.87
N PRO A 239 -24.12 -29.43 -18.48
CA PRO A 239 -25.41 -29.34 -19.14
C PRO A 239 -25.29 -28.93 -20.61
N PRO A 240 -26.21 -29.35 -21.48
CA PRO A 240 -26.22 -28.92 -22.88
C PRO A 240 -26.50 -27.44 -23.04
N GLY A 241 -26.03 -26.87 -24.14
CA GLY A 241 -26.18 -25.46 -24.47
C GLY A 241 -24.89 -24.63 -24.19
N THR A 242 -24.91 -23.39 -24.63
CA THR A 242 -23.79 -22.44 -24.36
C THR A 242 -23.76 -22.10 -22.88
N LEU A 243 -22.57 -22.03 -22.33
CA LEU A 243 -22.31 -21.62 -20.95
C LEU A 243 -21.76 -20.20 -20.92
N ASP A 244 -22.57 -19.23 -21.34
CA ASP A 244 -22.19 -17.81 -21.30
C ASP A 244 -21.95 -17.35 -19.87
N ASP A 245 -22.78 -17.83 -18.93
CA ASP A 245 -22.51 -17.76 -17.49
C ASP A 245 -22.45 -19.19 -16.93
N PRO A 246 -21.26 -19.71 -16.62
CA PRO A 246 -21.12 -21.07 -16.12
C PRO A 246 -21.50 -21.24 -14.65
N ALA A 247 -21.61 -20.18 -13.88
CA ALA A 247 -21.82 -20.24 -12.42
C ALA A 247 -23.13 -20.94 -12.03
N PRO A 248 -24.32 -20.64 -12.62
CA PRO A 248 -25.55 -21.35 -12.33
C PRO A 248 -25.50 -22.82 -12.73
N ALA A 249 -24.86 -23.10 -13.89
CA ALA A 249 -24.72 -24.47 -14.38
C ALA A 249 -23.86 -25.33 -13.45
N LEU A 250 -22.74 -24.78 -12.96
CA LEU A 250 -21.89 -25.46 -11.99
C LEU A 250 -22.57 -25.65 -10.63
N ALA A 251 -23.36 -24.68 -10.17
CA ALA A 251 -24.10 -24.78 -8.92
C ALA A 251 -25.20 -25.83 -8.95
N ALA A 252 -25.74 -26.13 -10.14
CA ALA A 252 -26.78 -27.13 -10.34
C ALA A 252 -26.23 -28.57 -10.41
N LEU A 253 -24.90 -28.78 -10.51
CA LEU A 253 -24.30 -30.11 -10.57
C LEU A 253 -24.48 -30.87 -9.24
N LYS A 254 -24.67 -32.17 -9.34
CA LYS A 254 -24.60 -33.05 -8.15
C LYS A 254 -23.16 -33.02 -7.58
N PRO A 255 -23.00 -33.22 -6.25
CA PRO A 255 -21.68 -33.14 -5.63
C PRO A 255 -20.57 -33.95 -6.32
N ALA A 256 -20.87 -35.19 -6.69
CA ALA A 256 -19.92 -36.07 -7.40
C ALA A 256 -19.58 -35.55 -8.82
N GLN A 257 -20.56 -35.03 -9.55
CA GLN A 257 -20.30 -34.43 -10.88
C GLN A 257 -19.49 -33.15 -10.76
N ALA A 258 -19.81 -32.31 -9.78
CA ALA A 258 -19.06 -31.07 -9.52
C ALA A 258 -17.60 -31.37 -9.17
N GLU A 259 -17.33 -32.45 -8.45
CA GLU A 259 -15.97 -32.89 -8.12
C GLU A 259 -15.20 -33.30 -9.38
N VAL A 260 -15.82 -34.18 -10.21
CA VAL A 260 -15.20 -34.60 -11.48
C VAL A 260 -14.94 -33.42 -12.40
N VAL A 261 -15.91 -32.53 -12.59
CA VAL A 261 -15.75 -31.33 -13.44
C VAL A 261 -14.63 -30.44 -12.92
N ARG A 262 -14.56 -30.22 -11.61
CA ARG A 262 -13.50 -29.40 -10.99
C ARG A 262 -12.13 -30.00 -11.22
N ASP A 263 -11.99 -31.31 -11.02
CA ASP A 263 -10.73 -32.00 -11.18
C ASP A 263 -10.28 -32.01 -12.65
N VAL A 264 -11.20 -32.33 -13.56
CA VAL A 264 -10.92 -32.30 -15.00
C VAL A 264 -10.53 -30.89 -15.47
N LEU A 265 -11.21 -29.85 -15.02
CA LEU A 265 -10.82 -28.46 -15.34
C LEU A 265 -9.44 -28.13 -14.82
N LYS A 266 -9.10 -28.56 -13.60
CA LYS A 266 -7.77 -28.34 -13.01
C LYS A 266 -6.68 -28.99 -13.86
N VAL A 267 -6.88 -30.24 -14.28
CA VAL A 267 -5.91 -30.97 -15.11
C VAL A 267 -5.85 -30.39 -16.53
N ALA A 268 -6.99 -30.01 -17.10
CA ALA A 268 -7.04 -29.34 -18.39
C ALA A 268 -6.30 -27.99 -18.34
N GLY A 269 -6.51 -27.20 -17.27
CA GLY A 269 -5.77 -25.95 -17.03
C GLY A 269 -4.26 -26.18 -16.98
N ARG A 270 -3.80 -27.21 -16.24
CA ARG A 270 -2.39 -27.60 -16.18
C ARG A 270 -1.82 -27.98 -17.55
N SER A 271 -2.60 -28.76 -18.31
CA SER A 271 -2.19 -29.17 -19.66
C SER A 271 -2.12 -27.99 -20.61
N LEU A 272 -3.07 -27.07 -20.54
CA LEU A 272 -3.10 -25.86 -21.36
C LEU A 272 -1.96 -24.90 -21.00
N ALA A 273 -1.63 -24.78 -19.71
CA ALA A 273 -0.46 -24.01 -19.26
C ALA A 273 0.84 -24.57 -19.87
N ALA A 274 1.02 -25.88 -19.81
CA ALA A 274 2.19 -26.54 -20.40
C ALA A 274 2.26 -26.41 -21.94
N LEU A 275 1.15 -26.18 -22.60
CA LEU A 275 1.05 -26.03 -24.06
C LEU A 275 1.23 -24.58 -24.55
N GLY A 276 1.56 -23.64 -23.70
CA GLY A 276 1.81 -22.23 -24.05
C GLY A 276 0.66 -21.28 -23.75
N GLY A 277 -0.21 -21.65 -22.82
CA GLY A 277 -1.15 -20.72 -22.21
C GLY A 277 -2.30 -20.25 -23.12
N GLY A 278 -2.73 -19.01 -22.89
CA GLY A 278 -3.93 -18.47 -23.53
C GLY A 278 -3.86 -18.30 -25.04
N SER A 279 -2.74 -17.86 -25.56
CA SER A 279 -2.52 -17.72 -27.00
C SER A 279 -2.54 -19.06 -27.73
N SER A 280 -2.00 -20.09 -27.10
CA SER A 280 -2.04 -21.46 -27.61
C SER A 280 -3.48 -22.01 -27.62
N LEU A 281 -4.27 -21.71 -26.61
CA LEU A 281 -5.69 -22.08 -26.52
C LEU A 281 -6.49 -21.41 -27.66
N ASN A 282 -6.29 -20.11 -27.90
CA ASN A 282 -6.89 -19.38 -29.02
C ASN A 282 -6.55 -20.01 -30.37
N SER A 283 -5.27 -20.34 -30.58
CA SER A 283 -4.80 -20.97 -31.81
C SER A 283 -5.44 -22.36 -32.05
N ARG A 284 -5.63 -23.14 -30.98
CA ARG A 284 -6.31 -24.44 -31.06
C ARG A 284 -7.76 -24.32 -31.48
N PHE A 285 -8.51 -23.36 -30.88
CA PHE A 285 -9.91 -23.15 -31.28
C PHE A 285 -10.02 -22.64 -32.72
N GLN A 286 -9.07 -21.82 -33.15
CA GLN A 286 -9.01 -21.38 -34.54
C GLN A 286 -8.72 -22.52 -35.51
N GLN A 287 -7.79 -23.41 -35.18
CA GLN A 287 -7.46 -24.60 -36.00
C GLN A 287 -8.59 -25.61 -36.03
N ALA A 288 -9.28 -25.81 -34.90
CA ALA A 288 -10.44 -26.71 -34.82
C ALA A 288 -11.68 -26.17 -35.54
N GLY A 289 -11.71 -24.89 -35.91
CA GLY A 289 -12.86 -24.24 -36.53
C GLY A 289 -14.09 -24.14 -35.61
N SER A 290 -13.96 -24.58 -34.35
CA SER A 290 -15.03 -24.58 -33.34
C SER A 290 -14.46 -24.39 -31.96
N GLU A 291 -15.30 -23.91 -31.07
CA GLU A 291 -14.98 -23.67 -29.67
C GLU A 291 -15.91 -24.49 -28.78
N PRO A 292 -15.41 -25.16 -27.72
CA PRO A 292 -16.26 -25.86 -26.78
C PRO A 292 -17.23 -24.91 -26.09
N ARG A 293 -18.46 -25.35 -25.86
CA ARG A 293 -19.47 -24.54 -25.16
C ARG A 293 -19.08 -24.07 -23.73
N TYR A 294 -18.08 -24.72 -23.16
CA TYR A 294 -17.51 -24.40 -21.83
C TYR A 294 -16.13 -23.72 -21.92
N ALA A 295 -15.86 -23.05 -23.02
CA ALA A 295 -14.57 -22.37 -23.21
C ALA A 295 -14.25 -21.39 -22.08
N THR A 296 -15.23 -20.66 -21.56
CA THR A 296 -15.09 -19.77 -20.39
C THR A 296 -14.47 -20.48 -19.19
N LEU A 297 -14.86 -21.74 -18.95
CA LEU A 297 -14.29 -22.55 -17.87
C LEU A 297 -12.85 -22.94 -18.16
N LEU A 298 -12.48 -23.22 -19.40
CA LEU A 298 -11.12 -23.57 -19.78
C LEU A 298 -10.15 -22.39 -19.60
N TYR A 299 -10.55 -21.18 -20.03
CA TYR A 299 -9.74 -19.97 -19.76
C TYR A 299 -9.60 -19.70 -18.27
N SER A 300 -10.71 -19.89 -17.52
CA SER A 300 -10.68 -19.73 -16.07
C SER A 300 -9.78 -20.73 -15.37
N ALA A 301 -9.85 -22.02 -15.78
CA ALA A 301 -9.02 -23.09 -15.23
C ALA A 301 -7.54 -22.90 -15.57
N LEU A 302 -7.24 -22.47 -16.80
CA LEU A 302 -5.89 -22.15 -17.23
C LEU A 302 -5.31 -20.98 -16.42
N ALA A 303 -6.05 -19.88 -16.32
CA ALA A 303 -5.61 -18.72 -15.56
C ALA A 303 -5.42 -19.07 -14.08
N GLY A 304 -6.34 -19.84 -13.49
CA GLY A 304 -6.24 -20.32 -12.11
C GLY A 304 -5.00 -21.20 -11.89
N GLN A 305 -4.73 -22.14 -12.79
CA GLN A 305 -3.55 -23.01 -12.70
C GLN A 305 -2.23 -22.24 -12.79
N LEU A 306 -2.17 -21.25 -13.69
CA LEU A 306 -1.00 -20.40 -13.83
C LEU A 306 -0.80 -19.52 -12.58
N LEU A 307 -1.90 -19.06 -12.00
CA LEU A 307 -1.89 -18.28 -10.75
C LEU A 307 -1.36 -19.13 -9.58
N ASP A 308 -1.83 -20.37 -9.44
CA ASP A 308 -1.34 -21.33 -8.43
C ASP A 308 0.16 -21.60 -8.56
N GLN A 309 0.67 -21.56 -9.78
CA GLN A 309 2.10 -21.69 -10.08
C GLN A 309 2.88 -20.37 -9.94
N GLN A 310 2.22 -19.29 -9.55
CA GLN A 310 2.79 -17.96 -9.46
C GLN A 310 3.30 -17.40 -10.82
N HIS A 311 2.79 -17.92 -11.92
CA HIS A 311 3.01 -17.42 -13.26
C HIS A 311 2.00 -16.31 -13.58
N TYR A 312 2.18 -15.19 -12.89
CA TYR A 312 1.17 -14.13 -12.84
C TYR A 312 0.91 -13.45 -14.19
N THR A 313 1.96 -13.23 -14.98
CA THR A 313 1.84 -12.62 -16.32
C THR A 313 1.09 -13.53 -17.26
N GLU A 314 1.41 -14.80 -17.27
CA GLU A 314 0.78 -15.81 -18.11
C GLU A 314 -0.67 -16.07 -17.67
N ALA A 315 -0.95 -15.98 -16.36
CA ALA A 315 -2.32 -16.06 -15.84
C ALA A 315 -3.17 -14.89 -16.30
N ALA A 316 -2.59 -13.68 -16.30
CA ALA A 316 -3.23 -12.49 -16.86
C ALA A 316 -3.45 -12.63 -18.36
N GLU A 317 -2.44 -13.07 -19.11
CA GLU A 317 -2.54 -13.30 -20.56
C GLU A 317 -3.62 -14.35 -20.91
N ALA A 318 -3.75 -15.41 -20.11
CA ALA A 318 -4.79 -16.41 -20.31
C ALA A 318 -6.19 -15.78 -20.17
N SER A 319 -6.37 -14.90 -19.20
CA SER A 319 -7.62 -14.18 -19.00
C SER A 319 -7.88 -13.17 -20.14
N LEU A 320 -6.85 -12.43 -20.56
CA LEU A 320 -6.94 -11.47 -21.67
C LEU A 320 -7.13 -12.14 -23.02
N ALA A 321 -6.64 -13.39 -23.20
CA ALA A 321 -6.85 -14.18 -24.41
C ALA A 321 -8.34 -14.48 -24.64
N PHE A 322 -9.10 -14.69 -23.56
CA PHE A 322 -10.56 -14.78 -23.66
C PHE A 322 -11.17 -13.45 -24.12
N VAL A 323 -10.78 -12.34 -23.50
CA VAL A 323 -11.31 -11.02 -23.84
C VAL A 323 -11.00 -10.65 -25.29
N ALA A 324 -9.77 -10.94 -25.75
CA ALA A 324 -9.37 -10.68 -27.13
C ALA A 324 -10.20 -11.46 -28.15
N ARG A 325 -10.59 -12.69 -27.80
CA ARG A 325 -11.42 -13.53 -28.65
C ARG A 325 -12.91 -13.15 -28.58
N HIS A 326 -13.38 -12.80 -27.40
CA HIS A 326 -14.77 -12.49 -27.11
C HIS A 326 -14.94 -11.10 -26.50
N PRO A 327 -14.60 -10.01 -27.21
CA PRO A 327 -14.55 -8.66 -26.65
C PRO A 327 -15.93 -8.12 -26.22
N GLN A 328 -17.00 -8.71 -26.70
CA GLN A 328 -18.39 -8.33 -26.37
C GLN A 328 -19.07 -9.32 -25.41
N HIS A 329 -18.35 -10.31 -24.91
CA HIS A 329 -18.91 -11.34 -24.01
C HIS A 329 -19.25 -10.75 -22.64
N PRO A 330 -20.40 -11.11 -22.02
CA PRO A 330 -20.78 -10.57 -20.70
C PRO A 330 -19.73 -10.77 -19.61
N LEU A 331 -18.93 -11.82 -19.69
CA LEU A 331 -17.85 -12.10 -18.73
C LEU A 331 -16.53 -11.40 -19.06
N ALA A 332 -16.40 -10.69 -20.18
CA ALA A 332 -15.16 -10.01 -20.55
C ALA A 332 -14.65 -9.07 -19.43
N PRO A 333 -15.50 -8.23 -18.78
CA PRO A 333 -15.07 -7.42 -17.65
C PRO A 333 -14.50 -8.25 -16.48
N ALA A 334 -15.12 -9.39 -16.19
CA ALA A 334 -14.69 -10.27 -15.10
C ALA A 334 -13.33 -10.91 -15.40
N PHE A 335 -13.08 -11.30 -16.65
CA PHE A 335 -11.77 -11.83 -17.08
C PHE A 335 -10.68 -10.76 -17.03
N GLU A 336 -10.96 -9.51 -17.42
CA GLU A 336 -10.00 -8.42 -17.25
C GLU A 336 -9.71 -8.12 -15.78
N THR A 337 -10.73 -8.20 -14.93
CA THR A 337 -10.53 -8.05 -13.48
C THR A 337 -9.62 -9.16 -12.93
N ARG A 338 -9.75 -10.40 -13.41
CA ARG A 338 -8.83 -11.49 -13.04
C ARG A 338 -7.41 -11.24 -13.53
N ALA A 339 -7.26 -10.72 -14.74
CA ALA A 339 -5.94 -10.35 -15.26
C ALA A 339 -5.28 -9.26 -14.39
N MET A 340 -6.03 -8.23 -14.03
CA MET A 340 -5.56 -7.20 -13.11
C MET A 340 -5.18 -7.77 -11.74
N ALA A 341 -5.97 -8.69 -11.20
CA ALA A 341 -5.66 -9.36 -9.93
C ALA A 341 -4.35 -10.17 -10.01
N ALA A 342 -4.12 -10.85 -11.12
CA ALA A 342 -2.87 -11.58 -11.36
C ALA A 342 -1.66 -10.62 -11.41
N TYR A 343 -1.77 -9.53 -12.16
CA TYR A 343 -0.71 -8.50 -12.17
C TYR A 343 -0.44 -7.91 -10.79
N GLN A 344 -1.49 -7.69 -10.01
CA GLN A 344 -1.38 -7.17 -8.65
C GLN A 344 -0.65 -8.15 -7.72
N GLN A 345 -1.00 -9.43 -7.76
CA GLN A 345 -0.36 -10.48 -6.96
C GLN A 345 1.10 -10.68 -7.34
N GLY A 346 1.40 -10.56 -8.62
CA GLY A 346 2.77 -10.64 -9.14
C GLY A 346 3.62 -9.40 -8.92
N GLY A 347 3.02 -8.27 -8.51
CA GLY A 347 3.73 -7.01 -8.32
C GLY A 347 4.05 -6.27 -9.62
N PHE A 348 3.39 -6.58 -10.73
CA PHE A 348 3.60 -5.97 -12.05
C PHE A 348 2.83 -4.64 -12.16
N THR A 349 3.33 -3.62 -11.47
CA THR A 349 2.64 -2.34 -11.31
C THR A 349 2.31 -1.66 -12.65
N ASP A 350 3.25 -1.63 -13.58
CA ASP A 350 3.03 -0.96 -14.88
C ASP A 350 1.96 -1.66 -15.72
N LEU A 351 1.98 -3.00 -15.75
CA LEU A 351 0.97 -3.79 -16.45
C LEU A 351 -0.40 -3.62 -15.79
N LEU A 352 -0.42 -3.61 -14.47
CA LEU A 352 -1.64 -3.39 -13.70
C LEU A 352 -2.27 -2.02 -13.99
N VAL A 353 -1.45 -0.96 -13.98
CA VAL A 353 -1.90 0.40 -14.28
C VAL A 353 -2.44 0.50 -15.71
N ALA A 354 -1.72 -0.06 -16.68
CA ALA A 354 -2.17 -0.09 -18.06
C ALA A 354 -3.49 -0.89 -18.23
N ALA A 355 -3.61 -2.03 -17.57
CA ALA A 355 -4.82 -2.84 -17.60
C ALA A 355 -6.02 -2.12 -16.98
N LYS A 356 -5.82 -1.45 -15.84
CA LYS A 356 -6.87 -0.64 -15.19
C LYS A 356 -7.33 0.52 -16.06
N ALA A 357 -6.39 1.22 -16.70
CA ALA A 357 -6.73 2.29 -17.64
C ALA A 357 -7.54 1.75 -18.84
N GLY A 358 -7.09 0.63 -19.42
CA GLY A 358 -7.81 -0.04 -20.51
C GLY A 358 -9.21 -0.50 -20.11
N TYR A 359 -9.36 -1.01 -18.88
CA TYR A 359 -10.65 -1.40 -18.33
C TYR A 359 -11.62 -0.22 -18.25
N VAL A 360 -11.13 0.90 -17.69
CA VAL A 360 -11.95 2.12 -17.58
C VAL A 360 -12.37 2.62 -18.96
N GLU A 361 -11.47 2.63 -19.95
CA GLU A 361 -11.81 3.06 -21.32
C GLU A 361 -12.86 2.14 -21.96
N ARG A 362 -12.75 0.84 -21.79
CA ARG A 362 -13.63 -0.16 -22.43
C ARG A 362 -15.00 -0.25 -21.81
N TYR A 363 -15.06 -0.22 -20.47
CA TYR A 363 -16.28 -0.57 -19.75
C TYR A 363 -16.98 0.61 -19.05
N SER A 364 -16.54 1.84 -19.25
CA SER A 364 -17.29 3.02 -18.75
C SER A 364 -18.69 3.07 -19.35
N PRO A 365 -19.70 3.55 -18.62
CA PRO A 365 -21.03 3.80 -19.14
C PRO A 365 -21.01 4.58 -20.45
N GLY A 366 -21.79 4.16 -21.44
CA GLY A 366 -21.83 4.79 -22.77
C GLY A 366 -20.68 4.38 -23.69
N SER A 367 -19.79 3.47 -23.28
CA SER A 367 -18.76 2.93 -24.17
C SER A 367 -19.36 2.00 -25.23
N ARG A 368 -18.58 1.74 -26.30
CA ARG A 368 -18.99 0.83 -27.37
C ARG A 368 -19.38 -0.58 -26.88
N TYR A 369 -18.79 -1.01 -25.77
CA TYR A 369 -19.08 -2.33 -25.19
C TYR A 369 -20.53 -2.47 -24.75
N TRP A 370 -21.07 -1.46 -24.12
CA TRP A 370 -22.44 -1.50 -23.58
C TRP A 370 -23.52 -1.16 -24.62
N GLY A 371 -23.19 -0.36 -25.63
CA GLY A 371 -24.19 0.20 -26.54
C GLY A 371 -25.26 0.96 -25.78
N ALA A 372 -26.48 0.46 -25.73
CA ALA A 372 -27.60 1.01 -24.96
C ALA A 372 -27.77 0.36 -23.57
N ALA A 373 -27.02 -0.71 -23.26
CA ALA A 373 -27.12 -1.39 -21.97
C ALA A 373 -26.41 -0.63 -20.87
N THR A 374 -26.79 -0.88 -19.62
CA THR A 374 -26.12 -0.33 -18.43
C THR A 374 -25.15 -1.35 -17.84
N PRO A 375 -23.99 -0.92 -17.33
CA PRO A 375 -23.06 -1.80 -16.63
C PRO A 375 -23.70 -2.43 -15.39
N SER A 376 -23.31 -3.68 -15.09
CA SER A 376 -23.71 -4.34 -13.84
C SER A 376 -23.11 -3.65 -12.61
N ALA A 377 -23.68 -3.90 -11.42
CA ALA A 377 -23.15 -3.36 -10.17
C ALA A 377 -21.70 -3.77 -9.92
N GLU A 378 -21.31 -4.98 -10.30
CA GLU A 378 -19.93 -5.47 -10.17
C GLU A 378 -18.95 -4.69 -11.06
N VAL A 379 -19.35 -4.43 -12.31
CA VAL A 379 -18.53 -3.63 -13.24
C VAL A 379 -18.42 -2.18 -12.77
N LEU A 380 -19.52 -1.60 -12.28
CA LEU A 380 -19.50 -0.25 -11.70
C LEU A 380 -18.57 -0.19 -10.48
N ALA A 381 -18.60 -1.20 -9.61
CA ALA A 381 -17.70 -1.29 -8.46
C ALA A 381 -16.22 -1.42 -8.90
N ALA A 382 -15.96 -2.25 -9.92
CA ALA A 382 -14.61 -2.39 -10.48
C ALA A 382 -14.13 -1.09 -11.15
N LEU A 383 -15.00 -0.38 -11.88
CA LEU A 383 -14.69 0.93 -12.45
C LEU A 383 -14.34 1.95 -11.36
N LYS A 384 -15.13 2.02 -10.30
CA LYS A 384 -14.87 2.89 -9.15
C LYS A 384 -13.51 2.57 -8.53
N GLY A 385 -13.24 1.28 -8.29
CA GLY A 385 -11.97 0.83 -7.74
C GLY A 385 -10.78 1.18 -8.64
N ASN A 386 -10.87 0.86 -9.93
CA ASN A 386 -9.80 1.10 -10.88
C ASN A 386 -9.51 2.60 -11.09
N LEU A 387 -10.53 3.44 -11.15
CA LEU A 387 -10.39 4.89 -11.21
C LEU A 387 -9.65 5.43 -9.99
N GLY A 388 -10.03 4.97 -8.78
CA GLY A 388 -9.37 5.36 -7.55
C GLY A 388 -7.91 4.92 -7.51
N ASP A 389 -7.62 3.70 -7.98
CA ASP A 389 -6.25 3.18 -8.00
C ASP A 389 -5.36 3.89 -9.01
N LEU A 390 -5.88 4.17 -10.21
CA LEU A 390 -5.18 4.95 -11.24
C LEU A 390 -4.86 6.36 -10.73
N ALA A 391 -5.85 7.00 -10.12
CA ALA A 391 -5.67 8.32 -9.55
C ALA A 391 -4.58 8.32 -8.47
N ARG A 392 -4.66 7.39 -7.51
CA ARG A 392 -3.65 7.24 -6.44
C ARG A 392 -2.27 6.89 -6.97
N HIS A 393 -2.20 6.03 -7.99
CA HIS A 393 -0.93 5.67 -8.61
C HIS A 393 -0.24 6.88 -9.21
N HIS A 394 -0.93 7.65 -10.05
CA HIS A 394 -0.38 8.86 -10.66
C HIS A 394 -0.05 9.91 -9.61
N HIS A 395 -0.89 10.06 -8.59
CA HIS A 395 -0.64 10.97 -7.48
C HIS A 395 0.65 10.60 -6.72
N ALA A 396 0.80 9.34 -6.35
CA ALA A 396 1.99 8.83 -5.67
C ALA A 396 3.25 8.96 -6.54
N ARG A 397 3.13 8.65 -7.83
CA ARG A 397 4.24 8.81 -8.79
C ARG A 397 4.67 10.26 -8.91
N ALA A 398 3.72 11.18 -8.95
CA ALA A 398 4.00 12.60 -8.96
C ALA A 398 4.75 13.04 -7.71
N GLN A 399 4.32 12.57 -6.54
CA GLN A 399 4.99 12.87 -5.26
C GLN A 399 6.40 12.28 -5.17
N ALA A 400 6.64 11.14 -5.81
CA ALA A 400 7.92 10.46 -5.84
C ALA A 400 8.96 11.13 -6.74
N ARG A 401 8.53 11.88 -7.74
CA ARG A 401 9.45 12.48 -8.70
C ARG A 401 10.31 13.55 -8.06
N PRO A 402 11.60 13.56 -8.33
CA PRO A 402 12.50 14.59 -7.82
C PRO A 402 12.12 15.97 -8.38
N ALA A 403 12.46 17.02 -7.64
CA ALA A 403 12.16 18.40 -8.03
C ALA A 403 12.78 18.80 -9.38
N THR A 404 13.83 18.11 -9.80
CA THR A 404 14.49 18.31 -11.09
C THR A 404 13.63 17.89 -12.29
N GLU A 405 12.63 17.02 -12.07
CA GLU A 405 11.69 16.55 -13.09
C GLU A 405 10.34 17.28 -13.01
N ALA A 406 10.38 18.60 -12.84
CA ALA A 406 9.19 19.39 -12.53
C ALA A 406 8.05 19.22 -13.52
N GLU A 407 8.32 19.18 -14.84
CA GLU A 407 7.28 19.02 -15.86
C GLU A 407 6.64 17.63 -15.86
N ALA A 408 7.44 16.58 -15.69
CA ALA A 408 6.93 15.22 -15.55
C ALA A 408 6.10 15.05 -14.27
N ARG A 409 6.53 15.68 -13.17
CA ARG A 409 5.80 15.73 -11.91
C ARG A 409 4.44 16.40 -12.07
N LYS A 410 4.39 17.55 -12.74
CA LYS A 410 3.13 18.25 -13.05
C LYS A 410 2.22 17.40 -13.92
N ALA A 411 2.77 16.73 -14.94
CA ALA A 411 2.01 15.85 -15.81
C ALA A 411 1.37 14.70 -15.03
N ASP A 412 2.09 14.10 -14.08
CA ASP A 412 1.56 13.02 -13.24
C ASP A 412 0.47 13.53 -12.27
N PHE A 413 0.63 14.71 -11.68
CA PHE A 413 -0.43 15.32 -10.88
C PHE A 413 -1.67 15.64 -11.73
N ALA A 414 -1.48 16.15 -12.94
CA ALA A 414 -2.58 16.40 -13.87
C ALA A 414 -3.31 15.11 -14.26
N ALA A 415 -2.56 14.02 -14.49
CA ALA A 415 -3.14 12.70 -14.75
C ALA A 415 -3.95 12.19 -13.53
N ALA A 416 -3.40 12.32 -12.33
CA ALA A 416 -4.11 11.98 -11.10
C ALA A 416 -5.41 12.76 -10.95
N ALA A 417 -5.35 14.09 -11.12
CA ALA A 417 -6.51 14.96 -11.08
C ALA A 417 -7.55 14.60 -12.14
N GLY A 418 -7.09 14.20 -13.33
CA GLY A 418 -7.94 13.73 -14.43
C GLY A 418 -8.70 12.45 -14.08
N TRP A 419 -8.02 11.47 -13.47
CA TRP A 419 -8.65 10.21 -13.04
C TRP A 419 -9.64 10.42 -11.89
N TYR A 420 -9.31 11.24 -10.89
CA TYR A 420 -10.26 11.63 -9.85
C TYR A 420 -11.47 12.35 -10.43
N GLY A 421 -11.24 13.28 -11.36
CA GLY A 421 -12.32 14.01 -12.05
C GLY A 421 -13.24 13.08 -12.82
N ARG A 422 -12.67 12.08 -13.52
CA ARG A 422 -13.44 11.05 -14.22
C ARG A 422 -14.27 10.20 -13.26
N SER A 423 -13.71 9.86 -12.08
CA SER A 423 -14.44 9.17 -11.02
C SER A 423 -15.66 9.97 -10.56
N LEU A 424 -15.48 11.26 -10.29
CA LEU A 424 -16.56 12.15 -9.88
C LEU A 424 -17.63 12.35 -10.96
N SER A 425 -17.24 12.31 -12.23
CA SER A 425 -18.20 12.44 -13.33
C SER A 425 -19.00 11.16 -13.56
N LEU A 426 -18.42 9.99 -13.34
CA LEU A 426 -19.11 8.69 -13.49
C LEU A 426 -19.93 8.31 -12.27
N PHE A 427 -19.54 8.78 -11.10
CA PHE A 427 -20.20 8.47 -9.83
C PHE A 427 -20.52 9.75 -9.04
N PRO A 428 -21.38 10.65 -9.62
CA PRO A 428 -21.68 11.94 -8.98
C PRO A 428 -22.41 11.80 -7.62
N ASP A 429 -23.18 10.75 -7.45
CA ASP A 429 -23.95 10.49 -6.24
C ASP A 429 -23.26 9.56 -5.24
N ASP A 430 -21.96 9.28 -5.48
CA ASP A 430 -21.17 8.42 -4.60
C ASP A 430 -21.07 9.05 -3.20
N PRO A 431 -21.36 8.32 -2.11
CA PRO A 431 -21.15 8.80 -0.76
C PRO A 431 -19.74 9.33 -0.48
N ASP A 432 -18.72 8.77 -1.18
CA ASP A 432 -17.32 9.15 -1.05
C ASP A 432 -16.89 10.28 -2.01
N ALA A 433 -17.83 10.86 -2.77
CA ALA A 433 -17.50 11.87 -3.78
C ALA A 433 -16.74 13.07 -3.20
N ALA A 434 -17.09 13.51 -2.00
CA ALA A 434 -16.38 14.58 -1.31
C ALA A 434 -14.91 14.19 -1.03
N GLN A 435 -14.66 12.95 -0.62
CA GLN A 435 -13.30 12.45 -0.38
C GLN A 435 -12.49 12.35 -1.68
N VAL A 436 -13.09 11.87 -2.76
CA VAL A 436 -12.44 11.79 -4.07
C VAL A 436 -12.11 13.19 -4.59
N ALA A 437 -13.02 14.15 -4.38
CA ALA A 437 -12.82 15.54 -4.75
C ALA A 437 -11.71 16.21 -3.93
N LEU A 438 -11.60 15.85 -2.65
CA LEU A 438 -10.47 16.27 -1.81
C LEU A 438 -9.14 15.81 -2.39
N LEU A 439 -9.02 14.52 -2.73
CA LEU A 439 -7.80 13.96 -3.34
C LEU A 439 -7.51 14.58 -4.72
N GLN A 440 -8.54 14.90 -5.49
CA GLN A 440 -8.39 15.64 -6.74
C GLN A 440 -7.83 17.04 -6.49
N ALA A 441 -8.35 17.71 -5.48
CA ALA A 441 -7.89 19.04 -5.10
C ALA A 441 -6.43 19.02 -4.65
N ASP A 442 -6.03 18.02 -3.87
CA ASP A 442 -4.64 17.82 -3.46
C ASP A 442 -3.72 17.63 -4.69
N ALA A 443 -4.15 16.78 -5.63
CA ALA A 443 -3.38 16.56 -6.86
C ALA A 443 -3.28 17.84 -7.72
N LEU A 444 -4.35 18.61 -7.82
CA LEU A 444 -4.35 19.89 -8.51
C LEU A 444 -3.42 20.89 -7.81
N PHE A 445 -3.46 20.93 -6.48
CA PHE A 445 -2.65 21.84 -5.68
C PHE A 445 -1.17 21.54 -5.84
N ASP A 446 -0.78 20.29 -5.65
CA ASP A 446 0.60 19.82 -5.80
C ASP A 446 1.10 19.90 -7.25
N GLY A 447 0.19 19.78 -8.21
CA GLY A 447 0.44 20.00 -9.63
C GLY A 447 0.57 21.46 -10.05
N GLY A 448 0.37 22.40 -9.10
CA GLY A 448 0.48 23.83 -9.35
C GLY A 448 -0.77 24.46 -9.99
N GLN A 449 -1.86 23.69 -10.12
CA GLN A 449 -3.15 24.21 -10.62
C GLN A 449 -3.98 24.75 -9.43
N ILE A 450 -3.42 25.74 -8.73
CA ILE A 450 -3.87 26.18 -7.42
C ILE A 450 -5.32 26.70 -7.45
N GLU A 451 -5.69 27.42 -8.50
CA GLU A 451 -7.06 27.92 -8.66
C GLU A 451 -8.07 26.78 -8.80
N ALA A 452 -7.76 25.80 -9.64
CA ALA A 452 -8.61 24.62 -9.83
C ALA A 452 -8.71 23.80 -8.54
N ALA A 453 -7.59 23.67 -7.83
CA ALA A 453 -7.53 23.01 -6.53
C ALA A 453 -8.43 23.71 -5.49
N ALA A 454 -8.33 25.02 -5.38
CA ALA A 454 -9.14 25.80 -4.44
C ALA A 454 -10.64 25.61 -4.68
N ARG A 455 -11.07 25.68 -5.94
CA ARG A 455 -12.46 25.45 -6.36
C ARG A 455 -12.91 24.01 -6.04
N GLN A 456 -12.02 23.04 -6.27
CA GLN A 456 -12.35 21.64 -6.01
C GLN A 456 -12.40 21.32 -4.51
N TYR A 457 -11.55 21.96 -3.70
CA TYR A 457 -11.67 21.89 -2.24
C TYR A 457 -13.02 22.43 -1.76
N GLU A 458 -13.49 23.55 -2.32
CA GLU A 458 -14.82 24.09 -1.99
C GLU A 458 -15.94 23.13 -2.36
N ARG A 459 -15.89 22.51 -3.55
CA ARG A 459 -16.86 21.49 -3.95
C ARG A 459 -16.85 20.29 -3.01
N ALA A 460 -15.67 19.82 -2.65
CA ALA A 460 -15.49 18.70 -1.71
C ALA A 460 -16.04 19.02 -0.32
N ALA A 461 -15.84 20.26 0.13
CA ALA A 461 -16.27 20.67 1.46
C ALA A 461 -17.78 20.93 1.59
N TYR A 462 -18.43 21.36 0.50
CA TYR A 462 -19.77 21.93 0.61
C TYR A 462 -20.84 21.36 -0.31
N GLU A 463 -20.46 20.77 -1.47
CA GLU A 463 -21.40 20.58 -2.57
C GLU A 463 -21.64 19.12 -2.94
N LEU A 464 -20.67 18.26 -2.68
CA LEU A 464 -20.72 16.86 -3.10
C LEU A 464 -21.34 15.94 -2.03
N PRO A 465 -21.90 14.78 -2.43
CA PRO A 465 -22.33 13.77 -1.48
C PRO A 465 -21.23 13.45 -0.47
N GLY A 466 -21.63 13.28 0.77
CA GLY A 466 -20.69 13.05 1.89
C GLY A 466 -20.09 14.32 2.49
N SER A 467 -20.15 15.48 1.82
CA SER A 467 -19.59 16.73 2.35
C SER A 467 -20.20 17.16 3.68
N GLN A 468 -21.51 17.01 3.85
CA GLN A 468 -22.20 17.44 5.08
C GLN A 468 -22.03 16.47 6.24
N THR A 469 -21.71 15.22 5.98
CA THR A 469 -21.54 14.18 7.00
C THR A 469 -20.08 13.86 7.30
N SER A 470 -19.16 14.34 6.45
CA SER A 470 -17.74 14.08 6.63
C SER A 470 -17.13 14.95 7.73
N ALA A 471 -16.48 14.30 8.67
CA ALA A 471 -15.67 14.98 9.67
C ALA A 471 -14.50 15.79 9.08
N GLN A 472 -14.14 15.54 7.82
CA GLN A 472 -13.05 16.22 7.11
C GLN A 472 -13.50 17.50 6.41
N SER A 473 -14.80 17.70 6.19
CA SER A 473 -15.31 18.85 5.45
C SER A 473 -14.86 20.20 6.00
N PRO A 474 -14.80 20.39 7.33
CA PRO A 474 -14.24 21.63 7.86
C PRO A 474 -12.75 21.84 7.53
N ALA A 475 -11.95 20.77 7.58
CA ALA A 475 -10.53 20.82 7.22
C ALA A 475 -10.35 21.05 5.71
N THR A 476 -11.19 20.42 4.89
CA THR A 476 -11.20 20.60 3.43
C THR A 476 -11.59 22.04 3.06
N ALA A 477 -12.57 22.60 3.75
CA ALA A 477 -12.93 24.00 3.60
C ALA A 477 -11.78 24.94 3.95
N LEU A 478 -11.03 24.61 5.00
CA LEU A 478 -9.81 25.33 5.36
C LEU A 478 -8.74 25.21 4.28
N ALA A 479 -8.57 24.01 3.69
CA ALA A 479 -7.62 23.80 2.59
C ALA A 479 -7.97 24.68 1.38
N ALA A 480 -9.27 24.86 1.08
CA ALA A 480 -9.71 25.80 0.05
C ALA A 480 -9.26 27.24 0.35
N VAL A 481 -9.45 27.67 1.59
CA VAL A 481 -8.97 28.99 2.05
C VAL A 481 -7.45 29.12 1.84
N GLN A 482 -6.69 28.10 2.27
CA GLN A 482 -5.23 28.08 2.12
C GLN A 482 -4.78 28.07 0.66
N ALA A 483 -5.48 27.35 -0.20
CA ALA A 483 -5.20 27.32 -1.63
C ALA A 483 -5.41 28.71 -2.27
N TRP A 484 -6.50 29.39 -1.98
CA TRP A 484 -6.73 30.76 -2.43
C TRP A 484 -5.66 31.72 -1.88
N GLN A 485 -5.24 31.53 -0.63
CA GLN A 485 -4.15 32.31 -0.03
C GLN A 485 -2.82 32.06 -0.74
N ARG A 486 -2.54 30.81 -1.10
CA ARG A 486 -1.36 30.45 -1.86
C ARG A 486 -1.39 31.09 -3.26
N LEU A 487 -2.51 31.00 -3.97
CA LEU A 487 -2.70 31.64 -5.24
C LEU A 487 -2.48 33.14 -5.15
N ALA A 488 -2.97 33.77 -4.10
CA ALA A 488 -2.75 35.19 -3.86
C ALA A 488 -1.26 35.52 -3.59
N ALA A 489 -0.55 34.64 -2.90
CA ALA A 489 0.88 34.79 -2.64
C ALA A 489 1.73 34.67 -3.90
N ASP A 490 1.36 33.75 -4.79
CA ASP A 490 2.07 33.48 -6.05
C ASP A 490 1.66 34.43 -7.18
N SER A 491 0.59 35.19 -7.01
CA SER A 491 0.04 36.13 -7.99
C SER A 491 0.52 37.56 -7.77
N ARG A 492 0.42 38.38 -8.81
CA ARG A 492 0.75 39.81 -8.76
C ARG A 492 -0.44 40.64 -9.21
N ASP A 493 -0.44 41.89 -8.85
CA ASP A 493 -1.38 42.92 -9.29
C ASP A 493 -2.88 42.51 -9.23
N ALA A 494 -3.58 42.60 -10.33
CA ALA A 494 -4.99 42.29 -10.40
C ALA A 494 -5.32 40.81 -10.08
N ALA A 495 -4.45 39.87 -10.49
CA ALA A 495 -4.62 38.45 -10.20
C ALA A 495 -4.50 38.17 -8.69
N ARG A 496 -3.55 38.82 -8.01
CA ARG A 496 -3.43 38.71 -6.56
C ARG A 496 -4.68 39.24 -5.86
N SER A 497 -5.13 40.42 -6.28
CA SER A 497 -6.33 41.00 -5.70
C SER A 497 -7.58 40.14 -5.91
N ALA A 498 -7.69 39.47 -7.07
CA ALA A 498 -8.76 38.54 -7.34
C ALA A 498 -8.67 37.30 -6.41
N ALA A 499 -7.48 36.72 -6.28
CA ALA A 499 -7.26 35.55 -5.40
C ALA A 499 -7.52 35.90 -3.93
N LEU A 500 -7.12 37.08 -3.46
CA LEU A 500 -7.44 37.53 -2.09
C LEU A 500 -8.95 37.65 -1.85
N ARG A 501 -9.70 38.16 -2.85
CA ARG A 501 -11.19 38.23 -2.73
C ARG A 501 -11.79 36.84 -2.62
N GLU A 502 -11.29 35.88 -3.40
CA GLU A 502 -11.75 34.49 -3.30
C GLU A 502 -11.35 33.87 -1.95
N SER A 503 -10.13 34.12 -1.43
CA SER A 503 -9.70 33.71 -0.10
C SER A 503 -10.62 34.24 1.00
N VAL A 504 -11.00 35.51 0.89
CA VAL A 504 -11.96 36.14 1.82
C VAL A 504 -13.32 35.44 1.71
N ARG A 505 -13.83 35.24 0.50
CA ARG A 505 -15.12 34.57 0.27
C ARG A 505 -15.12 33.17 0.89
N ALA A 506 -14.04 32.41 0.64
CA ALA A 506 -13.88 31.07 1.18
C ALA A 506 -13.80 31.07 2.71
N SER A 507 -13.08 32.03 3.30
CA SER A 507 -12.99 32.19 4.76
C SER A 507 -14.34 32.53 5.42
N LEU A 508 -15.13 33.39 4.77
CA LEU A 508 -16.49 33.72 5.22
C LEU A 508 -17.40 32.49 5.13
N ARG A 509 -17.35 31.75 4.00
CA ARG A 509 -18.13 30.51 3.81
C ARG A 509 -17.76 29.45 4.85
N LEU A 510 -16.46 29.28 5.15
CA LEU A 510 -15.97 28.41 6.22
C LEU A 510 -16.60 28.78 7.56
N ALA A 511 -16.56 30.07 7.90
CA ALA A 511 -17.09 30.57 9.17
C ALA A 511 -18.60 30.47 9.30
N ASP A 512 -19.33 30.57 8.19
CA ASP A 512 -20.78 30.46 8.15
C ASP A 512 -21.27 29.02 8.27
N GLN A 513 -20.59 28.11 7.55
CA GLN A 513 -20.98 26.71 7.50
C GLN A 513 -20.40 25.86 8.66
N PHE A 514 -19.25 26.26 9.15
CA PHE A 514 -18.55 25.54 10.22
C PHE A 514 -18.20 26.46 11.40
N PRO A 515 -19.17 27.07 12.07
CA PRO A 515 -18.93 28.01 13.16
C PRO A 515 -18.24 27.38 14.38
N ALA A 516 -18.28 26.05 14.49
CA ALA A 516 -17.58 25.31 15.53
C ALA A 516 -16.14 24.91 15.14
N HIS A 517 -15.69 25.24 13.93
CA HIS A 517 -14.35 24.89 13.50
C HIS A 517 -13.29 25.65 14.32
N PRO A 518 -12.26 24.97 14.85
CA PRO A 518 -11.26 25.64 15.72
C PRO A 518 -10.58 26.83 15.08
N GLN A 519 -10.46 26.85 13.75
CA GLN A 519 -9.80 27.93 13.01
C GLN A 519 -10.77 28.94 12.38
N TRP A 520 -12.07 28.88 12.69
CA TRP A 520 -13.04 29.81 12.11
C TRP A 520 -12.67 31.28 12.42
N ALA A 521 -12.33 31.54 13.68
CA ALA A 521 -11.93 32.86 14.10
C ALA A 521 -10.61 33.33 13.47
N THR A 522 -9.64 32.41 13.35
CA THR A 522 -8.36 32.65 12.67
C THR A 522 -8.54 32.96 11.18
N SER A 523 -9.41 32.20 10.50
CA SER A 523 -9.71 32.43 9.08
C SER A 523 -10.39 33.78 8.87
N LEU A 524 -11.36 34.15 9.71
CA LEU A 524 -12.00 35.45 9.66
C LEU A 524 -11.04 36.58 10.02
N THR A 525 -10.17 36.36 10.99
CA THR A 525 -9.12 37.32 11.36
C THR A 525 -8.23 37.62 10.16
N ARG A 526 -7.79 36.60 9.46
CA ARG A 526 -6.99 36.76 8.22
C ARG A 526 -7.81 37.46 7.12
N ALA A 527 -9.06 37.03 6.91
CA ALA A 527 -9.96 37.64 5.93
C ALA A 527 -10.16 39.12 6.17
N ALA A 528 -10.30 39.51 7.44
CA ALA A 528 -10.39 40.92 7.82
C ALA A 528 -9.11 41.67 7.45
N GLY A 529 -7.94 41.10 7.71
CA GLY A 529 -6.65 41.65 7.29
C GLY A 529 -6.50 41.78 5.78
N ASP A 530 -6.89 40.71 5.03
CA ASP A 530 -6.87 40.68 3.56
C ASP A 530 -7.80 41.78 2.98
N LEU A 531 -9.01 41.91 3.50
CA LEU A 531 -9.95 42.98 3.11
C LEU A 531 -9.36 44.38 3.36
N LEU A 532 -8.69 44.53 4.48
CA LEU A 532 -7.98 45.77 4.79
C LEU A 532 -6.86 46.04 3.80
N SER A 533 -6.14 44.99 3.35
CA SER A 533 -5.09 45.09 2.36
C SER A 533 -5.63 45.38 0.95
N LEU A 534 -6.83 44.90 0.62
CA LEU A 534 -7.55 45.19 -0.62
C LEU A 534 -8.15 46.60 -0.65
N GLY A 535 -8.07 47.31 0.44
CA GLY A 535 -8.62 48.66 0.57
C GLY A 535 -10.09 48.69 0.96
N ASP A 536 -10.72 47.56 1.19
CA ASP A 536 -12.13 47.46 1.64
C ASP A 536 -12.20 47.55 3.16
N ALA A 537 -12.04 48.74 3.66
CA ALA A 537 -12.02 49.00 5.09
C ALA A 537 -13.40 48.74 5.76
N GLU A 538 -14.51 48.93 5.04
CA GLU A 538 -15.84 48.68 5.60
C GLU A 538 -16.12 47.19 5.76
N ALA A 539 -15.80 46.38 4.77
CA ALA A 539 -15.89 44.91 4.89
C ALA A 539 -14.93 44.38 5.96
N ALA A 540 -13.69 44.89 6.03
CA ALA A 540 -12.73 44.56 7.08
C ALA A 540 -13.27 44.83 8.48
N PHE A 541 -13.86 46.01 8.70
CA PHE A 541 -14.50 46.34 9.94
C PHE A 541 -15.66 45.41 10.28
N THR A 542 -16.49 45.09 9.31
CA THR A 542 -17.64 44.18 9.49
C THR A 542 -17.20 42.80 9.94
N VAL A 543 -16.20 42.24 9.24
CA VAL A 543 -15.67 40.89 9.56
C VAL A 543 -14.97 40.87 10.91
N ALA A 544 -14.15 41.88 11.20
CA ALA A 544 -13.49 42.01 12.50
C ALA A 544 -14.48 42.14 13.65
N SER A 545 -15.53 42.91 13.44
CA SER A 545 -16.63 43.09 14.43
C SER A 545 -17.34 41.77 14.71
N ARG A 546 -17.51 40.91 13.68
CA ARG A 546 -18.09 39.56 13.84
C ARG A 546 -17.23 38.67 14.76
N VAL A 547 -15.92 38.71 14.62
CA VAL A 547 -14.99 37.96 15.49
C VAL A 547 -15.07 38.52 16.93
N LEU A 548 -15.13 39.81 17.09
CA LEU A 548 -15.21 40.47 18.42
C LEU A 548 -16.53 40.17 19.13
N ALA A 549 -17.64 40.04 18.38
CA ALA A 549 -18.98 39.76 18.91
C ALA A 549 -19.22 38.26 19.18
N ALA A 550 -18.28 37.37 18.84
CA ALA A 550 -18.43 35.93 18.96
C ALA A 550 -18.74 35.47 20.39
N ARG A 551 -19.61 34.47 20.49
CA ARG A 551 -19.94 33.79 21.75
C ARG A 551 -19.81 32.28 21.60
N PRO A 552 -18.91 31.60 22.32
CA PRO A 552 -17.99 32.18 23.32
C PRO A 552 -17.01 33.18 22.69
N PRO A 553 -16.42 34.09 23.50
CA PRO A 553 -15.47 35.07 22.99
C PRO A 553 -14.29 34.37 22.30
N ALA A 554 -13.85 34.90 21.16
CA ALA A 554 -12.62 34.45 20.49
C ALA A 554 -11.41 34.58 21.44
N ALA A 555 -10.36 33.80 21.13
CA ALA A 555 -9.12 33.85 21.90
C ALA A 555 -8.63 35.32 22.07
N PRO A 556 -8.05 35.64 23.23
CA PRO A 556 -7.62 37.01 23.50
C PRO A 556 -6.68 37.57 22.42
N GLU A 557 -5.87 36.74 21.84
CA GLU A 557 -4.91 37.07 20.74
C GLU A 557 -5.66 37.56 19.50
N LEU A 558 -6.66 36.80 19.06
CA LEU A 558 -7.46 37.13 17.87
C LEU A 558 -8.32 38.38 18.14
N ARG A 559 -8.83 38.52 19.36
CA ARG A 559 -9.58 39.73 19.75
C ARG A 559 -8.69 40.97 19.72
N ARG A 560 -7.46 40.86 20.19
CA ARG A 560 -6.47 41.95 20.10
C ARG A 560 -6.19 42.32 18.64
N GLU A 561 -5.98 41.28 17.78
CA GLU A 561 -5.74 41.50 16.36
C GLU A 561 -6.95 42.17 15.68
N MET A 562 -8.16 41.73 16.00
CA MET A 562 -9.36 42.32 15.42
C MET A 562 -9.64 43.74 15.88
N LEU A 563 -9.36 44.09 17.14
CA LEU A 563 -9.40 45.48 17.58
C LEU A 563 -8.40 46.32 16.79
N GLY A 564 -7.24 45.73 16.46
CA GLY A 564 -6.26 46.37 15.57
C GLY A 564 -6.82 46.61 14.17
N VAL A 565 -7.47 45.60 13.58
CA VAL A 565 -8.10 45.75 12.26
C VAL A 565 -9.23 46.76 12.25
N VAL A 566 -10.09 46.75 13.32
CA VAL A 566 -11.14 47.78 13.51
C VAL A 566 -10.54 49.16 13.55
N ALA A 567 -9.51 49.34 14.36
CA ALA A 567 -8.83 50.62 14.48
C ALA A 567 -8.20 51.08 13.16
N ASP A 568 -7.51 50.15 12.47
CA ASP A 568 -6.87 50.42 11.16
C ASP A 568 -7.90 50.73 10.08
N ALA A 569 -9.03 49.99 10.08
CA ALA A 569 -10.14 50.23 9.14
C ALA A 569 -10.75 51.62 9.34
N ARG A 570 -11.04 51.95 10.58
CA ARG A 570 -11.55 53.29 10.91
C ARG A 570 -10.55 54.39 10.60
N TYR A 571 -9.26 54.10 10.82
CA TYR A 571 -8.18 55.00 10.45
C TYR A 571 -8.14 55.25 8.92
N ARG A 572 -8.23 54.21 8.11
CA ARG A 572 -8.26 54.33 6.63
C ARG A 572 -9.51 55.04 6.09
N GLN A 573 -10.62 54.94 6.81
CA GLN A 573 -11.84 55.71 6.54
C GLN A 573 -11.73 57.15 7.00
N GLN A 574 -10.58 57.60 7.49
CA GLN A 574 -10.33 58.93 8.05
C GLN A 574 -11.21 59.24 9.28
N GLN A 575 -11.77 58.22 9.89
CA GLN A 575 -12.53 58.31 11.11
C GLN A 575 -11.60 58.23 12.34
N TYR A 576 -10.66 59.13 12.42
CA TYR A 576 -9.54 59.07 13.35
C TYR A 576 -9.95 59.04 14.81
N ALA A 577 -11.04 59.68 15.17
CA ALA A 577 -11.60 59.65 16.53
C ALA A 577 -12.11 58.24 16.89
N ALA A 578 -12.74 57.53 15.95
CA ALA A 578 -13.19 56.16 16.14
C ALA A 578 -11.99 55.19 16.21
N ALA A 579 -10.97 55.39 15.38
CA ALA A 579 -9.72 54.70 15.44
C ALA A 579 -9.01 54.87 16.77
N GLU A 580 -8.93 56.11 17.29
CA GLU A 580 -8.40 56.43 18.62
C GLU A 580 -9.12 55.61 19.72
N SER A 581 -10.44 55.55 19.67
CA SER A 581 -11.24 54.75 20.63
C SER A 581 -10.90 53.28 20.57
N ALA A 582 -10.83 52.69 19.34
CA ALA A 582 -10.57 51.27 19.13
C ALA A 582 -9.14 50.88 19.57
N TYR A 583 -8.13 51.72 19.29
CA TYR A 583 -6.78 51.53 19.82
C TYR A 583 -6.74 51.61 21.35
N GLY A 584 -7.49 52.52 21.93
CA GLY A 584 -7.63 52.61 23.37
C GLY A 584 -8.22 51.37 24.01
N ASP A 585 -9.24 50.78 23.38
CA ASP A 585 -9.82 49.51 23.82
C ASP A 585 -8.86 48.31 23.64
N LEU A 586 -8.07 48.30 22.57
CA LEU A 586 -7.03 47.31 22.39
C LEU A 586 -5.97 47.36 23.49
N LEU A 587 -5.53 48.57 23.87
CA LEU A 587 -4.58 48.83 24.95
C LEU A 587 -5.07 48.35 26.33
N LYS A 588 -6.37 48.33 26.58
CA LYS A 588 -6.96 47.80 27.81
C LYS A 588 -6.85 46.29 27.91
N LEU A 589 -6.79 45.60 26.75
CA LEU A 589 -6.66 44.15 26.70
C LEU A 589 -5.20 43.66 26.68
N LEU A 590 -4.27 44.56 26.48
CA LEU A 590 -2.85 44.23 26.48
C LEU A 590 -2.30 44.32 27.91
N PRO A 591 -1.62 43.27 28.44
CA PRO A 591 -0.91 43.36 29.72
C PRO A 591 0.06 44.54 29.74
N ALA A 592 0.39 45.01 30.93
CA ALA A 592 1.30 46.15 31.06
C ALA A 592 2.67 45.93 30.46
N GLU A 593 3.10 44.66 30.46
CA GLU A 593 4.41 44.21 29.94
C GLU A 593 4.31 43.57 28.54
N ASP A 594 3.13 43.64 27.92
CA ASP A 594 2.93 43.05 26.60
C ASP A 594 3.72 43.83 25.53
N PRO A 595 4.55 43.17 24.73
CA PRO A 595 5.34 43.82 23.69
C PRO A 595 4.51 44.59 22.66
N GLN A 596 3.27 44.15 22.45
CA GLN A 596 2.37 44.86 21.51
C GLN A 596 1.78 46.18 22.05
N ARG A 597 1.93 46.40 23.34
CA ARG A 597 1.30 47.58 23.98
C ARG A 597 1.83 48.88 23.39
N GLN A 598 3.14 48.98 23.22
CA GLN A 598 3.75 50.18 22.67
C GLN A 598 3.38 50.41 21.18
N PRO A 599 3.46 49.39 20.29
CA PRO A 599 2.97 49.55 18.94
C PRO A 599 1.54 50.03 18.81
N VAL A 600 0.65 49.55 19.70
CA VAL A 600 -0.74 50.01 19.71
C VAL A 600 -0.84 51.45 20.22
N THR A 601 -0.06 51.79 21.25
CA THR A 601 0.04 53.15 21.75
C THR A 601 0.53 54.09 20.64
N ASP A 602 1.44 53.61 19.80
CA ASP A 602 1.94 54.36 18.66
C ASP A 602 0.88 54.56 17.58
N ARG A 603 0.05 53.56 17.31
CA ARG A 603 -1.09 53.69 16.39
C ARG A 603 -2.16 54.61 16.91
N LEU A 604 -2.45 54.50 18.23
CA LEU A 604 -3.30 55.48 18.93
C LEU A 604 -2.76 56.86 18.75
N ALA A 605 -1.47 57.04 18.99
CA ALA A 605 -0.79 58.31 18.82
C ALA A 605 -0.87 58.84 17.38
N ARG A 606 -0.76 57.87 16.38
CA ARG A 606 -0.94 58.23 14.95
C ARG A 606 -2.35 58.67 14.64
N ALA A 607 -3.39 58.04 15.24
CA ALA A 607 -4.76 58.51 15.06
C ALA A 607 -4.94 59.92 15.59
N ILE A 608 -4.38 60.23 16.75
CA ILE A 608 -4.36 61.59 17.31
C ILE A 608 -3.52 62.51 16.42
N TYR A 609 -2.41 62.00 15.91
CA TYR A 609 -1.53 62.71 15.00
C TYR A 609 -2.27 63.13 13.73
N GLU A 610 -3.03 62.20 13.10
CA GLU A 610 -3.80 62.50 11.90
C GLU A 610 -4.93 63.49 12.16
N GLN A 611 -5.53 63.49 13.34
CA GLN A 611 -6.45 64.57 13.75
C GLN A 611 -5.71 65.93 13.76
N ALA A 612 -4.48 65.93 14.21
CA ALA A 612 -3.64 67.13 14.18
C ALA A 612 -3.29 67.54 12.73
N VAL A 613 -3.00 66.54 11.84
CA VAL A 613 -2.76 66.78 10.40
C VAL A 613 -4.00 67.43 9.74
N VAL A 614 -5.19 66.88 10.01
CA VAL A 614 -6.45 67.47 9.49
C VAL A 614 -6.60 68.91 9.94
N ALA A 615 -6.31 69.23 11.19
CA ALA A 615 -6.33 70.59 11.69
C ALA A 615 -5.28 71.47 10.98
N ARG A 616 -4.07 70.95 10.79
CA ARG A 616 -3.00 71.66 10.08
C ARG A 616 -3.39 71.98 8.63
N ASP A 617 -3.91 70.97 7.93
CA ASP A 617 -4.28 71.10 6.52
C ASP A 617 -5.50 71.97 6.34
N GLY A 618 -6.33 72.07 7.34
CA GLY A 618 -7.42 73.08 7.48
C GLY A 618 -6.92 74.50 7.79
N GLY A 619 -5.59 74.66 7.96
CA GLY A 619 -4.96 75.99 8.23
C GLY A 619 -4.95 76.43 9.71
N ASP A 620 -5.50 75.62 10.62
CA ASP A 620 -5.40 75.94 12.04
C ASP A 620 -4.13 75.33 12.66
N LEU A 621 -2.99 75.96 12.31
CA LEU A 621 -1.65 75.56 12.78
C LEU A 621 -1.51 75.53 14.28
N LYS A 622 -2.27 76.36 14.96
CA LYS A 622 -2.26 76.40 16.45
C LYS A 622 -2.98 75.21 17.07
N ALA A 623 -4.14 74.90 16.53
CA ALA A 623 -4.89 73.71 16.97
C ALA A 623 -4.08 72.44 16.61
N ALA A 624 -3.45 72.40 15.42
CA ALA A 624 -2.58 71.33 15.02
C ALA A 624 -1.40 71.12 15.98
N ALA A 625 -0.66 72.18 16.33
CA ALA A 625 0.44 72.11 17.27
C ALA A 625 0.03 71.58 18.63
N LEU A 626 -1.10 72.03 19.15
CA LEU A 626 -1.68 71.57 20.42
C LEU A 626 -2.14 70.10 20.36
N ALA A 627 -2.73 69.66 19.21
CA ALA A 627 -3.13 68.27 19.02
C ALA A 627 -1.90 67.35 18.86
N PHE A 628 -0.87 67.77 18.17
CA PHE A 628 0.40 67.06 18.14
C PHE A 628 1.02 66.91 19.52
N GLN A 629 0.99 67.92 20.35
CA GLN A 629 1.48 67.85 21.75
C GLN A 629 0.61 66.91 22.60
N ARG A 630 -0.70 66.78 22.27
CA ARG A 630 -1.63 65.88 22.97
C ARG A 630 -1.18 64.43 22.79
N VAL A 631 -0.55 64.04 21.63
CA VAL A 631 0.07 62.73 21.44
C VAL A 631 0.99 62.39 22.61
N GLY A 632 1.87 63.29 23.00
CA GLY A 632 2.78 63.10 24.12
C GLY A 632 2.12 62.98 25.50
N THR A 633 0.88 63.48 25.64
CA THR A 633 0.14 63.39 26.87
C THR A 633 -0.69 62.10 26.97
N VAL A 634 -1.26 61.68 25.86
CA VAL A 634 -2.14 60.49 25.76
C VAL A 634 -1.32 59.22 25.60
N ALA A 635 -0.23 59.30 24.83
CA ALA A 635 0.63 58.20 24.52
C ALA A 635 2.11 58.59 24.69
N PRO A 636 2.55 58.75 25.96
CA PRO A 636 3.87 59.31 26.25
C PRO A 636 5.04 58.54 25.72
N GLU A 637 4.85 57.24 25.42
CA GLU A 637 5.89 56.34 24.94
C GLU A 637 5.65 55.90 23.48
N ALA A 638 4.66 56.53 22.82
CA ALA A 638 4.37 56.17 21.44
C ALA A 638 5.52 56.55 20.48
N GLU A 639 5.75 55.68 19.52
CA GLU A 639 6.77 55.87 18.48
C GLU A 639 6.58 57.21 17.75
N ILE A 640 5.31 57.54 17.37
CA ILE A 640 4.97 58.79 16.68
C ILE A 640 5.03 60.00 17.57
N ARG A 641 5.15 59.80 18.90
CA ARG A 641 5.30 60.94 19.84
C ARG A 641 6.45 61.83 19.45
N ALA A 642 7.52 61.21 19.04
CA ALA A 642 8.66 61.95 18.52
C ALA A 642 8.34 62.72 17.24
N ALA A 643 7.58 62.11 16.32
CA ALA A 643 7.09 62.77 15.10
C ALA A 643 6.10 63.90 15.48
N ALA A 644 5.14 63.57 16.39
CA ALA A 644 4.18 64.51 16.88
C ALA A 644 4.85 65.70 17.63
N ASP A 645 5.78 65.41 18.57
CA ASP A 645 6.57 66.46 19.24
C ASP A 645 7.37 67.29 18.21
N TYR A 646 7.80 66.59 17.13
CA TYR A 646 8.54 67.24 16.04
C TYR A 646 7.65 68.06 15.12
N ASP A 647 6.47 67.54 14.72
CA ASP A 647 5.52 68.30 13.91
C ASP A 647 4.84 69.44 14.69
N ALA A 648 4.60 69.21 15.98
CA ALA A 648 4.28 70.31 16.89
C ALA A 648 5.34 71.43 16.84
N ALA A 649 6.58 71.02 16.90
CA ALA A 649 7.70 71.93 16.77
C ALA A 649 7.74 72.57 15.35
N SER A 650 7.45 71.78 14.31
CA SER A 650 7.40 72.28 12.92
C SER A 650 6.23 73.24 12.70
N ALA A 651 5.08 72.96 13.26
CA ALA A 651 3.93 73.88 13.23
C ALA A 651 4.25 75.18 13.95
N TRP A 652 4.99 75.14 15.06
CA TRP A 652 5.53 76.29 15.69
C TRP A 652 6.58 77.04 14.83
N VAL A 653 7.40 76.28 14.11
CA VAL A 653 8.35 76.85 13.10
C VAL A 653 7.61 77.55 12.00
N GLU A 654 6.53 76.94 11.45
CA GLU A 654 5.71 77.51 10.40
C GLU A 654 4.98 78.81 10.88
N LEU A 655 4.52 78.82 12.11
CA LEU A 655 4.02 80.00 12.80
C LEU A 655 5.12 81.03 13.05
N LYS A 656 6.38 80.66 12.77
CA LYS A 656 7.56 81.52 13.04
C LYS A 656 7.74 81.82 14.51
N ASP A 657 7.15 81.03 15.40
CA ASP A 657 7.38 81.10 16.82
C ASP A 657 8.63 80.27 17.15
N TRP A 658 9.77 80.85 16.85
CA TRP A 658 11.08 80.22 16.96
C TRP A 658 11.38 79.82 18.44
N ARG A 659 10.82 80.54 19.38
CA ARG A 659 11.00 80.25 20.82
C ARG A 659 10.29 79.01 21.26
N ASN A 660 9.04 78.80 20.79
CA ASN A 660 8.27 77.59 21.06
C ASN A 660 8.82 76.43 20.23
N ALA A 661 9.22 76.69 19.01
CA ALA A 661 9.87 75.72 18.13
C ALA A 661 11.17 75.18 18.75
N ALA A 662 12.09 76.08 19.19
CA ALA A 662 13.32 75.70 19.83
C ALA A 662 13.09 74.86 21.11
N ARG A 663 12.17 75.31 21.94
CA ARG A 663 11.81 74.64 23.18
C ARG A 663 11.22 73.21 22.89
N SER A 664 10.36 73.10 21.89
CA SER A 664 9.76 71.84 21.47
C SER A 664 10.82 70.86 20.93
N LEU A 665 11.78 71.39 20.14
CA LEU A 665 12.85 70.56 19.61
C LEU A 665 13.89 70.14 20.66
N GLU A 666 14.23 70.97 21.59
CA GLU A 666 15.11 70.62 22.71
C GLU A 666 14.46 69.64 23.66
N ALA A 667 13.17 69.83 23.94
CA ALA A 667 12.36 68.90 24.73
C ALA A 667 12.25 67.55 24.01
N PHE A 668 12.11 67.61 22.69
CA PHE A 668 12.11 66.39 21.86
C PHE A 668 13.43 65.60 22.01
N ARG A 669 14.58 66.26 21.81
CA ARG A 669 15.91 65.62 21.93
C ARG A 669 16.17 65.04 23.33
N SER A 670 15.76 65.77 24.36
CA SER A 670 15.93 65.33 25.75
C SER A 670 15.02 64.15 26.09
N ARG A 671 13.82 64.11 25.52
CA ARG A 671 12.82 63.08 25.79
C ARG A 671 13.02 61.85 24.94
N HIS A 672 13.53 62.02 23.72
CA HIS A 672 13.61 60.94 22.70
C HIS A 672 15.04 60.73 22.18
N PRO A 673 16.04 60.61 23.06
CA PRO A 673 17.45 60.48 22.62
C PRO A 673 17.74 59.23 21.84
N ALA A 674 16.85 58.22 21.86
CA ALA A 674 16.97 56.95 21.13
C ALA A 674 15.95 56.85 20.00
N HIS A 675 15.11 57.85 19.75
CA HIS A 675 14.07 57.75 18.73
C HIS A 675 14.62 58.10 17.33
N PRO A 676 14.21 57.39 16.23
CA PRO A 676 14.65 57.72 14.87
C PRO A 676 14.42 59.16 14.48
N LEU A 677 13.36 59.77 14.97
CA LEU A 677 13.08 61.22 14.78
C LEU A 677 13.97 62.13 15.67
N ALA A 678 14.66 61.57 16.69
CA ALA A 678 15.63 62.32 17.43
C ALA A 678 16.80 62.71 16.53
N LEU A 679 17.14 61.86 15.60
CA LEU A 679 18.08 62.17 14.56
C LEU A 679 17.54 63.22 13.57
N ASP A 680 16.25 63.11 13.28
CA ASP A 680 15.59 64.01 12.34
C ASP A 680 15.17 65.32 12.99
N ALA A 681 14.91 65.24 14.29
CA ALA A 681 14.82 66.45 15.16
C ALA A 681 16.21 67.06 15.38
N GLU A 682 17.24 66.25 15.56
CA GLU A 682 18.64 66.70 15.50
C GLU A 682 19.01 67.20 14.07
N LYS A 683 18.41 66.58 13.00
CA LYS A 683 18.58 67.15 11.66
C LYS A 683 17.76 68.43 11.45
N LYS A 684 16.58 68.59 12.04
CA LYS A 684 15.81 69.82 11.97
C LYS A 684 16.30 70.81 13.02
N LEU A 685 16.71 70.34 14.20
CA LEU A 685 17.58 71.13 15.03
C LEU A 685 18.87 71.42 14.29
N ALA A 686 19.38 70.50 13.53
CA ALA A 686 20.50 70.71 12.64
C ALA A 686 20.07 71.45 11.37
N VAL A 687 18.81 71.54 10.95
CA VAL A 687 18.33 72.41 9.89
C VAL A 687 18.01 73.81 10.41
N VAL A 688 17.46 73.86 11.59
CA VAL A 688 17.48 75.14 12.40
C VAL A 688 18.92 75.41 12.78
N TYR A 689 19.75 74.36 13.10
CA TYR A 689 21.20 74.42 13.16
C TYR A 689 21.86 74.27 11.79
N GLY A 690 21.19 73.76 10.82
CA GLY A 690 21.74 73.11 9.61
C GLY A 690 21.67 73.90 8.40
N ASN A 691 21.04 75.00 8.41
CA ASN A 691 21.72 76.01 7.62
C ASN A 691 23.17 76.19 8.11
N ASP A 692 23.55 75.47 9.16
CA ASP A 692 24.85 75.42 9.76
C ASP A 692 25.46 74.01 9.85
N GLN A 693 25.34 73.25 8.80
CA GLN A 693 26.15 72.07 8.43
C GLN A 693 26.84 71.25 9.53
N GLN A 694 26.24 70.15 10.01
CA GLN A 694 26.95 69.09 10.74
C GLN A 694 26.40 67.66 10.51
N PRO A 695 26.82 67.02 9.48
CA PRO A 695 26.31 65.70 9.12
C PRO A 695 26.95 64.52 9.85
N ALA A 696 28.01 64.71 10.67
CA ALA A 696 28.86 63.62 11.14
C ALA A 696 28.34 62.77 12.31
N ARG A 697 27.22 63.12 12.96
CA ARG A 697 26.73 62.44 14.18
C ARG A 697 25.65 61.38 13.93
N ALA A 698 25.09 61.28 12.72
CA ALA A 698 24.03 60.35 12.43
C ALA A 698 24.47 58.90 12.46
N ALA A 699 25.72 58.74 11.97
CA ALA A 699 26.22 57.37 11.79
C ALA A 699 26.57 56.63 13.11
N ALA A 700 27.03 57.32 14.12
CA ALA A 700 27.42 56.73 15.40
C ALA A 700 26.22 56.26 16.25
N VAL A 701 25.02 56.76 15.96
CA VAL A 701 23.80 56.47 16.77
C VAL A 701 23.26 55.09 16.54
N TYR A 702 23.31 54.60 15.32
CA TYR A 702 22.80 53.28 15.04
C TYR A 702 23.65 52.17 15.74
N ALA A 703 24.95 52.33 15.81
CA ALA A 703 25.84 51.45 16.56
C ALA A 703 25.62 51.56 18.09
N GLN A 704 25.35 52.74 18.59
CA GLN A 704 25.09 52.97 20.03
C GLN A 704 23.68 52.54 20.45
N LEU A 705 22.66 52.59 19.57
CA LEU A 705 21.31 52.15 19.79
C LEU A 705 21.23 50.63 20.03
N ALA A 706 22.04 49.88 19.33
CA ALA A 706 22.12 48.47 19.51
C ALA A 706 22.64 48.00 20.87
N GLU A 707 23.48 48.84 21.53
CA GLU A 707 24.12 48.56 22.81
C GLU A 707 23.54 49.31 24.04
N ARG A 708 22.57 50.22 23.82
CA ARG A 708 21.93 50.94 24.90
C ARG A 708 20.94 50.12 25.71
N GLU A 709 21.19 49.91 26.99
CA GLU A 709 20.17 49.56 27.93
C GLU A 709 19.22 50.73 28.15
N PRO A 710 18.05 50.75 27.61
CA PRO A 710 16.81 50.15 28.02
C PRO A 710 15.85 49.90 26.87
N LEU A 711 16.20 48.97 25.99
CA LEU A 711 15.22 48.48 25.05
C LEU A 711 14.33 47.40 25.72
N ALA A 712 13.04 47.41 25.45
CA ALA A 712 12.14 46.37 25.91
C ALA A 712 12.68 44.98 25.55
N PRO A 713 12.50 43.93 26.37
CA PRO A 713 13.06 42.59 26.15
C PRO A 713 12.72 42.02 24.77
N ASP A 714 11.58 42.39 24.20
CA ASP A 714 11.15 41.93 22.88
C ASP A 714 11.85 42.60 21.71
N LEU A 715 12.19 43.89 21.85
CA LEU A 715 13.00 44.60 20.86
C LEU A 715 14.45 44.11 20.89
N ARG A 716 14.99 43.76 22.04
CA ARG A 716 16.30 43.08 22.14
C ARG A 716 16.25 41.71 21.50
N ARG A 717 15.16 40.98 21.66
CA ARG A 717 14.94 39.69 21.01
C ARG A 717 14.98 39.84 19.50
N GLU A 718 14.22 40.75 18.93
CA GLU A 718 14.15 40.99 17.50
C GLU A 718 15.50 41.57 16.97
N ALA A 719 16.10 42.51 17.69
CA ALA A 719 17.41 43.00 17.33
C ALA A 719 18.50 41.93 17.38
N LEU A 720 18.43 41.04 18.38
CA LEU A 720 19.33 39.92 18.51
C LEU A 720 19.16 38.94 17.33
N TRP A 721 17.91 38.72 16.93
CA TRP A 721 17.56 37.88 15.76
C TRP A 721 18.10 38.50 14.47
N LEU A 722 17.80 39.77 14.23
CA LEU A 722 18.26 40.50 13.06
C LEU A 722 19.79 40.60 13.01
N ALA A 723 20.43 40.81 14.15
CA ALA A 723 21.88 40.79 14.22
C ALA A 723 22.46 39.41 13.83
N ALA A 724 21.84 38.36 14.31
CA ALA A 724 22.23 37.00 13.97
C ALA A 724 22.11 36.73 12.47
N GLN A 725 20.96 37.07 11.85
CA GLN A 725 20.72 36.92 10.41
C GLN A 725 21.69 37.77 9.56
N ASP A 726 21.98 38.97 9.99
CA ASP A 726 22.81 39.84 9.21
C ASP A 726 24.31 39.44 9.29
N TYR A 727 24.78 38.92 10.45
CA TYR A 727 26.09 38.26 10.54
C TYR A 727 26.15 37.02 9.63
N GLN A 728 25.07 36.28 9.56
CA GLN A 728 25.02 35.11 8.68
C GLN A 728 25.11 35.51 7.19
N LYS A 729 24.35 36.52 6.77
CA LYS A 729 24.40 37.07 5.40
C LYS A 729 25.78 37.68 5.09
N ALA A 730 26.44 38.20 6.06
CA ALA A 730 27.80 38.77 5.91
C ALA A 730 28.90 37.69 5.85
N GLY A 731 28.55 36.43 6.07
CA GLY A 731 29.52 35.34 6.07
C GLY A 731 30.32 35.19 7.38
N ASP A 732 30.03 35.98 8.40
CA ASP A 732 30.65 35.82 9.72
C ASP A 732 29.87 34.81 10.58
N SER A 733 30.15 33.55 10.28
CA SER A 733 29.49 32.40 10.89
C SER A 733 29.70 32.26 12.40
N ARG A 734 30.84 32.78 12.92
CA ARG A 734 31.13 32.72 14.37
C ARG A 734 30.26 33.70 15.14
N SER A 735 30.15 34.91 14.65
CA SER A 735 29.29 35.94 15.27
C SER A 735 27.81 35.55 15.12
N ALA A 736 27.43 35.02 13.96
CA ALA A 736 26.06 34.55 13.75
C ALA A 736 25.69 33.43 14.74
N ALA A 737 26.53 32.42 14.90
CA ALA A 737 26.33 31.36 15.86
C ALA A 737 26.19 31.89 17.30
N ALA A 738 27.07 32.80 17.71
CA ALA A 738 27.02 33.37 19.06
C ALA A 738 25.68 34.12 19.34
N GLN A 739 25.11 34.79 18.33
CA GLN A 739 23.84 35.49 18.50
C GLN A 739 22.64 34.54 18.49
N PHE A 740 22.64 33.52 17.61
CA PHE A 740 21.62 32.46 17.63
C PHE A 740 21.62 31.66 18.93
N GLU A 741 22.83 31.38 19.48
CA GLU A 741 22.99 30.68 20.76
C GLU A 741 22.36 31.51 21.91
N ARG A 742 22.74 32.81 21.97
CA ARG A 742 22.12 33.75 22.94
C ARG A 742 20.61 33.84 22.78
N TYR A 743 20.13 33.79 21.51
CA TYR A 743 18.69 33.80 21.23
C TYR A 743 18.01 32.55 21.75
N ALA A 744 18.54 31.38 21.43
CA ALA A 744 17.98 30.07 21.81
C ALA A 744 17.96 29.87 23.33
N GLU A 745 18.98 30.36 24.02
CA GLU A 745 19.10 30.32 25.49
C GLU A 745 18.18 31.31 26.19
N ARG A 746 18.14 32.55 25.70
CA ARG A 746 17.42 33.64 26.37
C ARG A 746 15.92 33.67 26.07
N TYR A 747 15.53 33.17 24.87
CA TYR A 747 14.17 33.20 24.36
C TYR A 747 13.72 31.81 23.88
N PRO A 748 13.45 30.88 24.83
CA PRO A 748 12.97 29.54 24.45
C PRO A 748 11.55 29.53 23.88
N GLN A 749 10.80 30.63 24.04
CA GLN A 749 9.47 30.88 23.49
C GLN A 749 9.43 32.20 22.70
N PRO A 750 8.68 32.26 21.57
CA PRO A 750 7.88 31.16 20.99
C PRO A 750 8.76 30.03 20.43
N LEU A 751 8.28 28.79 20.61
CA LEU A 751 9.05 27.57 20.29
C LEU A 751 9.50 27.54 18.83
N ASP A 752 8.66 27.97 17.88
CA ASP A 752 8.99 27.97 16.43
C ASP A 752 10.30 28.74 16.13
N ARG A 753 10.41 29.96 16.67
CA ARG A 753 11.63 30.80 16.49
C ARG A 753 12.85 30.20 17.18
N ALA A 754 12.65 29.63 18.37
CA ALA A 754 13.73 28.99 19.11
C ALA A 754 14.22 27.73 18.39
N GLN A 755 13.32 26.95 17.80
CA GLN A 755 13.67 25.78 16.99
C GLN A 755 14.36 26.19 15.68
N GLU A 756 13.91 27.27 15.05
CA GLU A 756 14.57 27.85 13.87
C GLU A 756 16.00 28.31 14.19
N ALA A 757 16.20 28.94 15.36
CA ALA A 757 17.55 29.31 15.83
C ALA A 757 18.44 28.08 16.03
N ARG A 758 17.94 27.06 16.72
CA ARG A 758 18.69 25.79 16.94
C ARG A 758 19.00 25.08 15.63
N ARG A 759 18.05 25.07 14.66
CA ARG A 759 18.29 24.54 13.33
C ARG A 759 19.41 25.29 12.61
N SER A 760 19.36 26.65 12.65
CA SER A 760 20.43 27.49 12.06
C SER A 760 21.79 27.20 12.69
N LEU A 761 21.83 26.98 14.00
CA LEU A 761 23.07 26.61 14.71
C LEU A 761 23.58 25.23 14.26
N ALA A 762 22.68 24.25 14.10
CA ALA A 762 23.07 22.94 13.58
C ALA A 762 23.60 23.01 12.14
N GLU A 763 22.95 23.82 11.28
CA GLU A 763 23.43 24.05 9.90
C GLU A 763 24.75 24.78 9.84
N ILE A 764 24.97 25.85 10.65
CA ILE A 764 26.25 26.57 10.75
C ILE A 764 27.33 25.59 11.21
N ALA A 765 27.07 24.80 12.23
CA ALA A 765 28.01 23.81 12.74
C ALA A 765 28.42 22.81 11.64
N ARG A 766 27.46 22.32 10.88
CA ARG A 766 27.69 21.36 9.80
C ARG A 766 28.44 21.95 8.61
N LEU A 767 27.91 23.05 8.06
CA LEU A 767 28.36 23.54 6.73
C LEU A 767 29.54 24.46 6.78
N GLN A 768 29.65 25.27 7.83
CA GLN A 768 30.59 26.38 7.89
C GLN A 768 31.70 26.15 8.94
N LEU A 769 31.32 25.69 10.13
CA LEU A 769 32.29 25.38 11.17
C LEU A 769 32.90 23.97 11.03
N ARG A 770 32.23 23.08 10.27
CA ARG A 770 32.57 21.67 10.12
C ARG A 770 32.75 20.95 11.45
N ASP A 771 31.87 21.27 12.40
CA ASP A 771 31.90 20.76 13.77
C ASP A 771 30.69 19.80 13.97
N PRO A 772 30.90 18.49 13.78
CA PRO A 772 29.82 17.51 13.90
C PRO A 772 29.34 17.34 15.36
N ALA A 773 30.17 17.67 16.35
CA ALA A 773 29.76 17.56 17.74
C ALA A 773 28.75 18.66 18.11
N ARG A 774 29.00 19.90 17.67
CA ARG A 774 28.07 21.01 17.84
C ARG A 774 26.80 20.80 17.03
N GLN A 775 26.89 20.26 15.81
CA GLN A 775 25.70 19.89 15.02
C GLN A 775 24.84 18.91 15.81
N GLN A 776 25.42 17.83 16.30
CA GLN A 776 24.72 16.82 17.10
C GLN A 776 24.08 17.44 18.36
N PHE A 777 24.79 18.30 19.05
CA PHE A 777 24.28 18.99 20.25
C PHE A 777 23.00 19.78 19.94
N TRP A 778 23.01 20.57 18.86
CA TRP A 778 21.84 21.40 18.53
C TRP A 778 20.67 20.61 17.98
N LEU A 779 20.92 19.54 17.20
CA LEU A 779 19.84 18.63 16.77
C LEU A 779 19.20 17.93 17.98
N GLN A 780 19.99 17.54 18.98
CA GLN A 780 19.46 16.98 20.23
C GLN A 780 18.62 18.02 20.99
N ALA A 781 19.12 19.25 21.10
CA ALA A 781 18.39 20.34 21.74
C ALA A 781 17.05 20.69 21.06
N ILE A 782 16.96 20.48 19.73
CA ILE A 782 15.70 20.59 18.99
C ILE A 782 14.71 19.53 19.45
N ILE A 783 15.19 18.27 19.54
CA ILE A 783 14.37 17.13 19.94
C ILE A 783 13.90 17.24 21.40
N ASP A 784 14.78 17.67 22.29
CA ASP A 784 14.49 17.80 23.72
C ASP A 784 13.48 18.91 23.99
N ALA A 785 13.56 20.01 23.25
CA ALA A 785 12.64 21.13 23.39
C ALA A 785 11.24 20.86 22.84
N ASP A 786 11.09 19.90 21.92
CA ASP A 786 9.79 19.50 21.38
C ASP A 786 8.98 18.62 22.36
N GLY A 787 9.65 17.95 23.30
CA GLY A 787 9.06 17.13 24.33
C GLY A 787 8.49 15.78 23.84
N PRO A 788 8.13 14.86 24.74
CA PRO A 788 7.69 13.51 24.40
C PRO A 788 6.25 13.44 23.86
N ASP A 789 5.38 14.39 24.21
CA ASP A 789 3.95 14.38 23.88
C ASP A 789 3.58 15.18 22.61
N SER A 790 4.54 15.80 21.95
CA SER A 790 4.29 16.65 20.78
C SER A 790 3.77 15.88 19.55
N ALA A 791 3.95 14.57 19.49
CA ALA A 791 3.52 13.72 18.37
C ALA A 791 2.01 13.77 18.10
N ARG A 792 1.21 14.21 19.07
CA ARG A 792 -0.26 14.37 18.98
C ARG A 792 -0.73 15.81 18.79
N ALA A 793 0.18 16.77 18.75
CA ALA A 793 -0.14 18.18 18.60
C ALA A 793 -0.41 18.57 17.13
N ALA A 794 -0.98 19.75 16.92
CA ALA A 794 -1.19 20.33 15.60
C ALA A 794 0.11 20.47 14.80
N ASP A 795 0.03 20.45 13.47
CA ASP A 795 1.17 20.64 12.57
C ASP A 795 1.74 22.05 12.72
N THR A 796 2.95 22.17 13.27
CA THR A 796 3.67 23.43 13.46
C THR A 796 5.06 23.37 12.80
N PRO A 797 5.64 24.54 12.43
CA PRO A 797 7.02 24.59 11.92
C PRO A 797 8.04 23.97 12.88
N ALA A 798 7.89 24.19 14.17
CA ALA A 798 8.76 23.64 15.20
C ALA A 798 8.75 22.10 15.19
N ARG A 799 7.57 21.53 15.03
CA ARG A 799 7.39 20.08 15.00
C ARG A 799 8.01 19.44 13.76
N ARG A 800 7.92 20.09 12.59
CA ARG A 800 8.62 19.64 11.38
C ARG A 800 10.13 19.65 11.56
N ILE A 801 10.66 20.70 12.20
CA ILE A 801 12.09 20.81 12.51
C ILE A 801 12.51 19.67 13.45
N ALA A 802 11.72 19.35 14.46
CA ALA A 802 11.98 18.26 15.40
C ALA A 802 11.93 16.88 14.73
N ALA A 803 10.98 16.69 13.82
CA ALA A 803 10.88 15.48 13.03
C ALA A 803 12.14 15.25 12.16
N GLN A 804 12.56 16.30 11.46
CA GLN A 804 13.78 16.28 10.65
C GLN A 804 15.04 16.06 11.50
N ALA A 805 15.14 16.76 12.64
CA ALA A 805 16.26 16.60 13.55
C ALA A 805 16.38 15.18 14.10
N SER A 806 15.23 14.58 14.44
CA SER A 806 15.16 13.19 14.89
C SER A 806 15.61 12.23 13.80
N LEU A 807 15.21 12.48 12.56
CA LEU A 807 15.64 11.70 11.40
C LEU A 807 17.16 11.83 11.19
N GLU A 808 17.70 13.05 11.15
CA GLU A 808 19.12 13.29 10.93
C GLU A 808 20.00 12.66 12.01
N LEU A 809 19.63 12.82 13.27
CA LEU A 809 20.36 12.18 14.38
C LEU A 809 20.22 10.66 14.36
N GLY A 810 19.04 10.16 14.01
CA GLY A 810 18.80 8.73 13.85
C GLY A 810 19.68 8.13 12.75
N GLN A 811 19.75 8.79 11.59
CA GLN A 811 20.62 8.41 10.48
C GLN A 811 22.11 8.46 10.86
N ALA A 812 22.52 9.54 11.52
CA ALA A 812 23.91 9.66 12.00
C ALA A 812 24.24 8.58 13.05
N GLY A 813 23.26 8.23 13.91
CA GLY A 813 23.36 7.14 14.86
C GLY A 813 23.47 5.78 14.18
N ALA A 814 22.64 5.54 13.19
CA ALA A 814 22.64 4.33 12.36
C ALA A 814 23.99 4.14 11.65
N ALA A 815 24.48 5.20 11.03
CA ALA A 815 25.79 5.20 10.36
C ALA A 815 26.94 4.89 11.33
N ARG A 816 26.92 5.47 12.53
CA ARG A 816 27.93 5.17 13.56
C ARG A 816 27.81 3.72 14.06
N ALA A 817 26.58 3.23 14.27
CA ALA A 817 26.36 1.86 14.67
C ALA A 817 26.84 0.86 13.61
N ALA A 818 26.69 1.20 12.32
CA ALA A 818 27.18 0.39 11.21
C ALA A 818 28.71 0.23 11.20
N LEU A 819 29.45 1.24 11.64
CA LEU A 819 30.91 1.19 11.71
C LEU A 819 31.44 0.28 12.84
N LEU A 820 30.61 -0.08 13.81
CA LEU A 820 30.98 -0.95 14.91
C LEU A 820 31.07 -2.41 14.44
N ARG A 821 32.26 -2.89 14.23
CA ARG A 821 32.52 -4.29 13.83
C ARG A 821 32.19 -5.26 14.96
N LEU A 822 31.71 -6.43 14.62
CA LEU A 822 31.47 -7.50 15.58
C LEU A 822 32.71 -8.41 15.63
N GLY A 823 33.61 -8.06 16.55
CA GLY A 823 34.83 -8.80 16.82
C GLY A 823 34.76 -9.58 18.11
N LEU A 824 35.83 -10.34 18.39
CA LEU A 824 35.96 -11.12 19.64
C LEU A 824 36.48 -10.26 20.82
N PRO A 825 35.92 -10.40 22.04
CA PRO A 825 34.80 -11.28 22.41
C PRO A 825 33.48 -10.75 21.86
N LEU A 826 32.75 -11.65 21.18
CA LEU A 826 31.55 -11.28 20.41
C LEU A 826 30.49 -10.61 21.29
N GLU A 827 30.33 -11.09 22.53
CA GLU A 827 29.31 -10.57 23.46
C GLU A 827 29.47 -9.06 23.74
N ALA A 828 30.69 -8.62 23.99
CA ALA A 828 30.99 -7.21 24.27
C ALA A 828 30.77 -6.32 23.04
N SER A 829 31.22 -6.74 21.85
CA SER A 829 31.06 -5.99 20.61
C SER A 829 29.60 -5.96 20.18
N LEU A 830 28.88 -7.03 20.41
CA LEU A 830 27.46 -7.17 20.14
C LEU A 830 26.64 -6.25 21.06
N ALA A 831 26.97 -6.22 22.36
CA ALA A 831 26.34 -5.33 23.34
C ALA A 831 26.56 -3.84 22.98
N MET A 832 27.78 -3.47 22.60
CA MET A 832 28.09 -2.10 22.16
C MET A 832 27.33 -1.71 20.90
N ARG A 833 27.33 -2.58 19.89
CA ARG A 833 26.62 -2.30 18.63
C ARG A 833 25.10 -2.26 18.85
N ARG A 834 24.58 -3.17 19.68
CA ARG A 834 23.16 -3.21 20.05
C ARG A 834 22.74 -1.92 20.75
N LYS A 835 23.49 -1.46 21.73
CA LYS A 835 23.23 -0.17 22.41
C LYS A 835 23.23 1.01 21.43
N ALA A 836 24.17 1.03 20.48
CA ALA A 836 24.21 2.07 19.45
C ALA A 836 23.02 1.98 18.51
N ILE A 837 22.62 0.79 18.12
CA ILE A 837 21.43 0.55 17.32
C ILE A 837 20.15 0.98 18.06
N GLU A 838 20.02 0.59 19.34
CA GLU A 838 18.85 0.96 20.17
C GLU A 838 18.68 2.48 20.24
N ALA A 839 19.79 3.21 20.42
CA ALA A 839 19.75 4.68 20.44
C ALA A 839 19.34 5.27 19.07
N ALA A 840 19.84 4.70 17.97
CA ALA A 840 19.46 5.15 16.62
C ALA A 840 18.00 4.83 16.31
N VAL A 841 17.56 3.64 16.68
CA VAL A 841 16.17 3.17 16.51
C VAL A 841 15.19 4.08 17.26
N GLN A 842 15.48 4.44 18.51
CA GLN A 842 14.63 5.36 19.28
C GLN A 842 14.42 6.70 18.57
N LEU A 843 15.48 7.25 17.98
CA LEU A 843 15.40 8.51 17.23
C LEU A 843 14.62 8.36 15.92
N LEU A 844 14.83 7.26 15.20
CA LEU A 844 14.13 6.97 13.95
C LEU A 844 12.64 6.67 14.21
N ASP A 845 12.33 5.92 15.26
CA ASP A 845 10.95 5.69 15.69
C ASP A 845 10.26 7.00 16.06
N ARG A 846 10.95 7.85 16.81
CA ARG A 846 10.45 9.19 17.12
C ARG A 846 10.19 9.99 15.84
N ALA A 847 11.11 9.97 14.88
CA ALA A 847 10.95 10.64 13.59
C ALA A 847 9.72 10.12 12.82
N ALA A 848 9.48 8.81 12.86
CA ALA A 848 8.34 8.18 12.21
C ALA A 848 7.00 8.58 12.86
N THR A 849 6.97 8.75 14.20
CA THR A 849 5.74 9.10 14.93
C THR A 849 5.21 10.50 14.66
N TYR A 850 6.02 11.39 14.08
CA TYR A 850 5.55 12.72 13.69
C TYR A 850 4.54 12.70 12.53
N GLY A 851 4.47 11.62 11.76
CA GLY A 851 3.47 11.41 10.73
C GLY A 851 3.68 12.19 9.43
N TYR A 852 4.82 12.84 9.24
CA TYR A 852 5.17 13.48 7.98
C TYR A 852 5.63 12.42 6.97
N ALA A 853 4.92 12.28 5.88
CA ALA A 853 5.13 11.19 4.93
C ALA A 853 6.60 11.02 4.50
N GLU A 854 7.30 12.11 4.19
CA GLU A 854 8.74 12.06 3.84
C GLU A 854 9.62 11.58 5.00
N VAL A 855 9.37 12.13 6.20
CA VAL A 855 10.17 11.79 7.39
C VAL A 855 9.86 10.37 7.83
N THR A 856 8.59 10.01 7.84
CA THR A 856 8.14 8.68 8.26
C THR A 856 8.67 7.60 7.32
N THR A 857 8.57 7.82 6.00
CA THR A 857 9.08 6.84 5.03
C THR A 857 10.60 6.76 5.05
N ALA A 858 11.29 7.89 5.27
CA ALA A 858 12.73 7.91 5.46
C ALA A 858 13.13 7.13 6.72
N ALA A 859 12.53 7.45 7.84
CA ALA A 859 12.81 6.81 9.12
C ALA A 859 12.53 5.31 9.09
N THR A 860 11.41 4.92 8.50
CA THR A 860 11.04 3.50 8.34
C THR A 860 12.01 2.76 7.43
N HIS A 861 12.48 3.40 6.36
CA HIS A 861 13.52 2.84 5.50
C HIS A 861 14.83 2.63 6.26
N GLU A 862 15.27 3.64 6.99
CA GLU A 862 16.51 3.59 7.77
C GLU A 862 16.44 2.54 8.89
N LEU A 863 15.30 2.43 9.58
CA LEU A 863 15.03 1.38 10.55
C LEU A 863 15.21 -0.01 9.93
N ALA A 864 14.62 -0.22 8.77
CA ALA A 864 14.77 -1.48 8.03
C ALA A 864 16.23 -1.74 7.66
N THR A 865 16.93 -0.71 7.22
CA THR A 865 18.35 -0.77 6.83
C THR A 865 19.23 -1.11 8.03
N VAL A 866 19.00 -0.48 9.19
CA VAL A 866 19.71 -0.77 10.44
C VAL A 866 19.57 -2.26 10.83
N TRP A 867 18.38 -2.82 10.73
CA TRP A 867 18.14 -4.22 11.04
C TRP A 867 18.84 -5.14 10.04
N ARG A 868 18.74 -4.85 8.75
CA ARG A 868 19.42 -5.60 7.69
C ARG A 868 20.95 -5.60 7.86
N ASP A 869 21.50 -4.43 8.14
CA ASP A 869 22.96 -4.28 8.34
C ASP A 869 23.42 -4.96 9.63
N PHE A 870 22.56 -5.03 10.62
CA PHE A 870 22.86 -5.77 11.85
C PHE A 870 22.87 -7.28 11.60
N GLY A 871 21.88 -7.80 10.88
CA GLY A 871 21.86 -9.19 10.44
C GLY A 871 23.11 -9.56 9.64
N ARG A 872 23.47 -8.74 8.66
CA ARG A 872 24.70 -8.91 7.87
C ARG A 872 25.96 -8.90 8.73
N ALA A 873 26.02 -7.99 9.69
CA ALA A 873 27.18 -7.90 10.57
C ALA A 873 27.29 -9.13 11.49
N ILE A 874 26.18 -9.72 11.93
CA ILE A 874 26.19 -10.98 12.66
C ILE A 874 26.81 -12.09 11.79
N LEU A 875 26.40 -12.18 10.54
CA LEU A 875 26.96 -13.15 9.60
C LEU A 875 28.46 -12.93 9.32
N GLN A 876 28.90 -11.68 9.34
CA GLN A 876 30.27 -11.26 9.11
C GLN A 876 31.11 -11.17 10.37
N SER A 877 30.56 -11.47 11.52
CA SER A 877 31.26 -11.40 12.80
C SER A 877 32.48 -12.36 12.85
N ASP A 878 33.47 -11.99 13.63
CA ASP A 878 34.65 -12.82 13.81
C ASP A 878 34.26 -14.19 14.41
N ARG A 879 34.92 -15.24 13.91
CA ARG A 879 34.65 -16.61 14.36
C ARG A 879 35.62 -16.97 15.50
N PRO A 880 35.11 -17.64 16.57
CA PRO A 880 35.97 -18.14 17.61
C PRO A 880 37.05 -19.07 17.05
N GLY A 881 38.29 -18.89 17.49
CA GLY A 881 39.39 -19.78 17.13
C GLY A 881 39.20 -21.16 17.75
N GLY A 882 39.71 -22.19 17.11
CA GLY A 882 39.77 -23.55 17.64
C GLY A 882 38.50 -24.41 17.50
N LEU A 883 37.50 -23.94 16.77
CA LEU A 883 36.29 -24.73 16.47
C LEU A 883 36.61 -25.88 15.50
N SER A 884 36.09 -27.08 15.78
CA SER A 884 36.06 -28.19 14.82
C SER A 884 35.20 -27.82 13.58
N THR A 885 35.32 -28.57 12.52
CA THR A 885 34.57 -28.36 11.28
C THR A 885 33.05 -28.35 11.58
N ASP A 886 32.57 -29.37 12.26
CA ASP A 886 31.16 -29.52 12.64
C ASP A 886 30.68 -28.40 13.56
N ALA A 887 31.51 -28.03 14.56
CA ALA A 887 31.19 -26.92 15.47
C ALA A 887 31.16 -25.58 14.74
N ARG A 888 31.99 -25.43 13.69
CA ARG A 888 31.99 -24.23 12.85
C ARG A 888 30.74 -24.15 11.98
N GLU A 889 30.31 -25.27 11.43
CA GLU A 889 29.06 -25.34 10.67
C GLU A 889 27.84 -25.07 11.57
N GLN A 890 27.81 -25.67 12.75
CA GLN A 890 26.75 -25.40 13.73
C GLN A 890 26.74 -23.93 14.18
N TYR A 891 27.92 -23.38 14.42
CA TYR A 891 28.04 -21.96 14.77
C TYR A 891 27.59 -21.06 13.61
N GLN A 892 27.91 -21.42 12.38
CA GLN A 892 27.46 -20.70 11.20
C GLN A 892 25.92 -20.75 11.06
N LEU A 893 25.31 -21.92 11.24
CA LEU A 893 23.86 -22.08 11.24
C LEU A 893 23.18 -21.25 12.31
N LEU A 894 23.76 -21.19 13.53
CA LEU A 894 23.27 -20.33 14.59
C LEU A 894 23.31 -18.85 14.24
N LEU A 895 24.40 -18.41 13.60
CA LEU A 895 24.51 -17.02 13.14
C LEU A 895 23.50 -16.72 12.03
N GLU A 896 23.27 -17.66 11.14
CA GLU A 896 22.27 -17.54 10.06
C GLU A 896 20.85 -17.44 10.64
N GLU A 897 20.54 -18.28 11.61
CA GLU A 897 19.25 -18.23 12.30
C GLU A 897 19.04 -16.90 13.05
N GLN A 898 20.07 -16.42 13.74
CA GLN A 898 20.04 -15.11 14.41
C GLN A 898 19.91 -13.96 13.39
N ALA A 899 20.66 -14.01 12.32
CA ALA A 899 20.62 -13.00 11.28
C ALA A 899 19.25 -12.95 10.58
N ASN A 900 18.66 -14.11 10.33
CA ASN A 900 17.37 -14.23 9.66
C ASN A 900 16.25 -13.50 10.43
N THR A 901 16.33 -13.49 11.78
CA THR A 901 15.37 -12.74 12.58
C THR A 901 15.42 -11.24 12.33
N PHE A 902 16.60 -10.72 11.99
CA PHE A 902 16.79 -9.30 11.67
C PHE A 902 16.41 -8.99 10.22
N ASP A 903 16.66 -9.93 9.31
CA ASP A 903 16.19 -9.82 7.94
C ASP A 903 14.66 -9.84 7.86
N GLU A 904 13.99 -10.65 8.66
CA GLU A 904 12.53 -10.62 8.78
C GLU A 904 12.01 -9.29 9.33
N LYS A 905 12.68 -8.72 10.35
CA LYS A 905 12.35 -7.39 10.88
C LYS A 905 12.55 -6.32 9.82
N ALA A 906 13.65 -6.41 9.08
CA ALA A 906 13.94 -5.49 7.98
C ALA A 906 12.88 -5.59 6.89
N MET A 907 12.52 -6.81 6.47
CA MET A 907 11.46 -7.03 5.48
C MET A 907 10.13 -6.42 5.93
N LYS A 908 9.71 -6.69 7.16
CA LYS A 908 8.46 -6.14 7.71
C LYS A 908 8.46 -4.61 7.70
N ALA A 909 9.58 -4.00 8.05
CA ALA A 909 9.72 -2.55 8.03
C ALA A 909 9.72 -1.99 6.59
N TYR A 910 10.40 -2.64 5.64
CA TYR A 910 10.34 -2.26 4.24
C TYR A 910 8.93 -2.46 3.65
N GLU A 911 8.25 -3.54 4.01
CA GLU A 911 6.85 -3.79 3.62
C GLU A 911 5.90 -2.74 4.21
N ALA A 912 6.12 -2.36 5.47
CA ALA A 912 5.39 -1.26 6.11
C ALA A 912 5.58 0.06 5.35
N ASN A 913 6.79 0.31 4.88
CA ASN A 913 7.06 1.49 4.05
C ASN A 913 6.34 1.41 2.68
N LEU A 914 6.30 0.23 2.06
CA LEU A 914 5.51 0.00 0.84
C LEU A 914 4.00 0.13 1.07
N ALA A 915 3.51 -0.11 2.28
CA ALA A 915 2.10 0.06 2.59
C ALA A 915 1.61 1.51 2.42
N TYR A 916 2.53 2.50 2.50
CA TYR A 916 2.22 3.92 2.21
C TYR A 916 1.82 4.16 0.74
N LEU A 917 2.14 3.24 -0.17
CA LEU A 917 1.61 3.26 -1.55
C LEU A 917 0.08 3.29 -1.58
N ARG A 918 -0.56 2.58 -0.65
CA ARG A 918 -2.03 2.56 -0.53
C ARG A 918 -2.61 3.89 -0.10
N GLN A 919 -1.77 4.74 0.50
CA GLN A 919 -2.11 6.10 0.94
C GLN A 919 -1.68 7.17 -0.08
N GLY A 920 -1.23 6.74 -1.25
CA GLY A 920 -0.78 7.63 -2.30
C GLY A 920 0.63 8.20 -2.13
N VAL A 921 1.44 7.66 -1.21
CA VAL A 921 2.81 8.11 -0.99
C VAL A 921 3.78 7.25 -1.79
N TRP A 922 4.40 7.86 -2.82
CA TRP A 922 5.54 7.28 -3.52
C TRP A 922 6.68 8.29 -3.59
N ASN A 923 7.65 8.11 -2.74
CA ASN A 923 8.86 8.91 -2.68
C ASN A 923 10.12 8.04 -2.82
N ASP A 924 11.27 8.67 -2.83
CA ASP A 924 12.55 7.97 -2.93
C ASP A 924 12.76 6.90 -1.85
N TRP A 925 12.23 7.09 -0.66
CA TRP A 925 12.39 6.17 0.44
C TRP A 925 11.54 4.91 0.28
N VAL A 926 10.31 5.08 -0.20
CA VAL A 926 9.44 3.94 -0.57
C VAL A 926 10.06 3.17 -1.73
N ARG A 927 10.61 3.88 -2.73
CA ARG A 927 11.33 3.28 -3.85
C ARG A 927 12.56 2.48 -3.38
N LYS A 928 13.39 3.07 -2.50
CA LYS A 928 14.54 2.38 -1.91
C LYS A 928 14.13 1.14 -1.14
N SER A 929 13.02 1.21 -0.40
CA SER A 929 12.47 0.07 0.35
C SER A 929 12.01 -1.05 -0.60
N SER A 930 11.38 -0.69 -1.72
CA SER A 930 11.00 -1.64 -2.77
C SER A 930 12.21 -2.35 -3.37
N LEU A 931 13.26 -1.60 -3.67
CA LEU A 931 14.52 -2.15 -4.18
C LEU A 931 15.17 -3.09 -3.14
N ALA A 932 15.22 -2.67 -1.87
CA ALA A 932 15.77 -3.50 -0.81
C ALA A 932 15.00 -4.81 -0.65
N LEU A 933 13.67 -4.78 -0.76
CA LEU A 933 12.83 -5.99 -0.76
C LEU A 933 13.11 -6.90 -1.95
N SER A 934 13.34 -6.31 -3.11
CA SER A 934 13.68 -7.10 -4.31
C SER A 934 15.02 -7.83 -4.17
N GLU A 935 15.95 -7.29 -3.39
CA GLU A 935 17.23 -7.93 -3.07
C GLU A 935 17.10 -9.03 -2.01
N ILE A 936 16.28 -8.80 -0.97
CA ILE A 936 16.09 -9.75 0.13
C ILE A 936 15.23 -10.94 -0.31
N ALA A 937 14.16 -10.67 -1.01
CA ALA A 937 13.19 -11.68 -1.45
C ALA A 937 12.88 -11.53 -2.95
N PRO A 938 13.84 -11.85 -3.84
CA PRO A 938 13.71 -11.63 -5.28
C PRO A 938 12.58 -12.45 -5.90
N ALA A 939 12.25 -13.59 -5.34
CA ALA A 939 11.12 -14.40 -5.78
C ALA A 939 9.76 -13.68 -5.61
N ARG A 940 9.65 -12.82 -4.61
CA ARG A 940 8.42 -12.09 -4.27
C ARG A 940 8.40 -10.67 -4.85
N TYR A 941 9.53 -9.97 -4.81
CA TYR A 941 9.62 -8.54 -5.12
C TYR A 941 10.55 -8.20 -6.29
N GLY A 942 11.38 -9.15 -6.75
CA GLY A 942 12.38 -8.93 -7.79
C GLY A 942 11.94 -9.28 -9.21
N LYS A 943 10.65 -9.35 -9.46
CA LYS A 943 10.15 -9.70 -10.78
C LYS A 943 10.36 -8.56 -11.77
N ASN A 944 11.21 -8.78 -12.74
CA ASN A 944 11.38 -7.88 -13.86
C ASN A 944 10.14 -7.93 -14.74
N VAL A 945 9.60 -6.77 -15.05
CA VAL A 945 8.63 -6.63 -16.14
C VAL A 945 9.35 -7.06 -17.42
N ARG A 946 8.97 -8.19 -17.99
CA ARG A 946 9.35 -8.50 -19.37
C ARG A 946 8.45 -7.67 -20.26
N LEU A 947 9.00 -6.59 -20.78
CA LEU A 947 8.45 -5.97 -21.98
C LEU A 947 8.63 -6.99 -23.09
N GLU A 948 7.57 -7.67 -23.48
CA GLU A 948 7.59 -8.35 -24.77
C GLU A 948 7.50 -7.26 -25.85
N ASP A 949 8.54 -7.18 -26.66
CA ASP A 949 8.59 -6.37 -27.90
C ASP A 949 7.59 -6.96 -28.93
N ARG A 950 6.30 -6.83 -28.66
CA ARG A 950 5.23 -7.35 -29.54
C ARG A 950 4.26 -6.29 -30.03
N TYR A 951 4.64 -5.05 -30.06
CA TYR A 951 3.78 -3.98 -30.59
C TYR A 951 4.17 -3.43 -31.97
N ASP A 952 5.10 -4.09 -32.70
CA ASP A 952 5.45 -3.66 -34.06
C ASP A 952 4.71 -4.44 -35.18
N ALA A 953 3.59 -5.06 -34.88
CA ALA A 953 2.81 -5.78 -35.90
C ALA A 953 1.29 -5.53 -35.74
N ILE A 954 0.87 -4.26 -35.76
CA ILE A 954 -0.50 -3.92 -36.16
C ILE A 954 -0.40 -2.71 -37.11
N HIS A 955 -0.31 -3.04 -38.37
CA HIS A 955 -0.73 -2.12 -39.47
C HIS A 955 -2.22 -2.31 -39.72
#